data_ea93ec0d85604fb0a7675eb3ccf8fef6
#
_entry.id   ea93ec0d85604fb0a7675eb3ccf8fef6
#
_cell.length_a   1.000
_cell.length_b   1.000
_cell.length_c   1.000
_cell.angle_alpha   90.00
_cell.angle_beta   90.00
_cell.angle_gamma   90.00
#
_symmetry.space_group_name_H-M   'P 1'
#
loop_
_entity.id
_entity.type
_entity.pdbx_description
1 polymer ?
#
loop_
_entity_poly.entity_id
_entity_poly.type
_entity_poly.pdbx_seq_one_letter_code
_entity_poly.pdbx_strand_id
1 'polypeptide(L)'
;MKVRSLILTLAGLLAAGLFSSASAQQSHGPVHITSAAHAVSHPSASSGADTSKKIFGPARVIPLHRPEETGLETNGGGGEAGPAAPSVGNWSDADVQTTYSPSQLTVSNVFGGIGFTGKIPPDENLSVGVNTTGGSPQTQIVLTVNTSYTVYNASGSGIKSGYLSSSFFGGLTNSLCSTVDGGDPIVLFDKLDGRWIISQLAYDSTFTDNHLCLAISQTSDATGAYDAYDFAFGSNLPDYPKLAVWPDGIYFSANIYSSNGSTLQFTGAQACSFPRSNVANPPPSGNITFSCSPANDAGIYNILPADLENLPGTATLPSGPDYYMQYVDNLGPSLGNILRIYQFDPGAGSLNIVNNLTVNDFHDACGGGTCIPQYGTAQQLDSLGDRLMYRLSFRSYGDHDQMVANHSVQINSSDNQTGIRWYVVRRDQGGPFYVDKESTFSPDVSTYRWMGSIAQNKDGDLGLGYSTSGVTSVPGISVTGLKNGTDDLMELGQRMYNGSDQSYQGTYSRWGDYSSVSVDPSDDCSFWYTNEYVKPPVLSFDFLWNTVVGKFSFGNCSGSTPSSFALSANAPTTQTVTAGTTGTTYSITVTPASGYNGVVDLSVGSTCPSGATCSLSPSQIDFGSSSAPATTILTVDTSTSTTAQNYNIVVKGTDHSNSSITGQTSVLLAVTDFSLSSNPTSQTVTGGTDATYTITANALDGFAGTVNLSVGTTCPTGLTCTFGSTSISAGGSTSLTISGTNSVSTSSTFTITVTGTSGALTHTVNAGLTVNPPPPDFSLSATPPSQTVTPGTAATYTVTIAPSGGFTGNVTLNASGFPSGVTVGFSPNPATSTSNMTVTTGTSTPGGTYTLTITGTSGALTHTTTVSLTVNSQPDFSLSATPPSQTVTAGSNTTYTVTITPSGGFSAGVNLSVSGLPSGATSGFSPNPATGSS
;
A
#
# COMPACT_ATOMS: atom_id res chain seq x y z
N MET A 1 -22.12 -52.06 3.44
CA MET A 1 -22.13 -51.10 4.57
C MET A 1 -20.72 -50.71 5.05
N LYS A 2 -19.70 -50.79 4.27
CA LYS A 2 -18.32 -50.35 4.63
C LYS A 2 -17.68 -49.35 3.65
N VAL A 3 -18.44 -48.90 2.64
CA VAL A 3 -17.92 -47.94 1.61
C VAL A 3 -18.46 -46.51 1.83
N ARG A 4 -19.46 -46.30 2.70
CA ARG A 4 -19.98 -44.95 3.01
C ARG A 4 -19.24 -44.19 4.12
N SER A 5 -18.35 -44.87 4.86
CA SER A 5 -17.64 -44.24 6.00
C SER A 5 -16.28 -43.66 5.60
N LEU A 6 -15.78 -43.98 4.38
CA LEU A 6 -14.48 -43.48 3.91
C LEU A 6 -14.58 -42.16 3.09
N ILE A 7 -15.78 -41.84 2.58
CA ILE A 7 -16.01 -40.60 1.81
C ILE A 7 -16.29 -39.40 2.72
N LEU A 8 -16.80 -39.61 3.95
CA LEU A 8 -16.98 -38.51 4.91
C LEU A 8 -15.67 -38.08 5.61
N THR A 9 -14.68 -38.96 5.66
CA THR A 9 -13.37 -38.62 6.26
C THR A 9 -12.44 -37.89 5.29
N LEU A 10 -12.60 -38.05 3.98
CA LEU A 10 -11.81 -37.30 2.99
C LEU A 10 -12.39 -35.90 2.71
N ALA A 11 -13.71 -35.71 2.85
CA ALA A 11 -14.35 -34.39 2.74
C ALA A 11 -14.04 -33.49 3.94
N GLY A 12 -13.78 -34.08 5.11
CA GLY A 12 -13.40 -33.33 6.32
C GLY A 12 -11.93 -32.84 6.31
N LEU A 13 -11.04 -33.50 5.57
CA LEU A 13 -9.63 -33.09 5.42
C LEU A 13 -9.40 -32.09 4.27
N LEU A 14 -10.29 -32.02 3.27
CA LEU A 14 -10.19 -30.98 2.23
C LEU A 14 -10.85 -29.63 2.65
N ALA A 15 -11.72 -29.63 3.66
CA ALA A 15 -12.28 -28.40 4.23
C ALA A 15 -11.39 -27.75 5.28
N ALA A 16 -10.40 -28.47 5.81
CA ALA A 16 -9.43 -27.93 6.78
C ALA A 16 -8.16 -27.34 6.13
N GLY A 17 -8.01 -27.47 4.80
CA GLY A 17 -6.83 -26.99 4.04
C GLY A 17 -7.06 -25.68 3.30
N LEU A 18 -8.24 -25.04 3.42
CA LEU A 18 -8.59 -23.77 2.73
C LEU A 18 -8.92 -22.63 3.71
N PHE A 19 -8.63 -22.81 5.02
CA PHE A 19 -8.71 -21.73 6.02
C PHE A 19 -7.35 -21.57 6.73
N SER A 20 -6.32 -21.15 5.98
CA SER A 20 -5.09 -20.62 6.57
C SER A 20 -4.63 -19.43 5.75
N SER A 21 -5.22 -18.29 6.02
CA SER A 21 -4.70 -16.92 6.04
C SER A 21 -5.86 -15.92 6.14
N ALA A 22 -6.75 -16.11 7.11
CA ALA A 22 -7.36 -14.96 7.75
C ALA A 22 -6.45 -14.69 8.95
N SER A 23 -5.51 -13.73 8.81
CA SER A 23 -4.93 -13.08 9.97
C SER A 23 -6.12 -12.65 10.83
N ALA A 24 -6.15 -13.11 12.06
CA ALA A 24 -7.10 -12.63 13.04
C ALA A 24 -6.87 -11.11 13.10
N GLN A 25 -7.82 -10.35 12.56
CA GLN A 25 -7.95 -8.94 12.80
C GLN A 25 -8.17 -8.84 14.31
N GLN A 26 -7.08 -8.61 15.08
CA GLN A 26 -7.23 -8.14 16.44
C GLN A 26 -7.82 -6.74 16.30
N SER A 27 -9.15 -6.65 16.41
CA SER A 27 -9.79 -5.41 16.75
C SER A 27 -9.20 -5.02 18.10
N HIS A 28 -8.25 -4.06 18.10
CA HIS A 28 -7.84 -3.45 19.33
C HIS A 28 -9.06 -2.70 19.85
N GLY A 29 -9.77 -3.33 20.76
CA GLY A 29 -10.78 -2.69 21.57
C GLY A 29 -10.15 -1.53 22.37
N PRO A 30 -10.95 -0.75 23.10
CA PRO A 30 -10.43 0.36 23.91
C PRO A 30 -9.27 -0.15 24.77
N VAL A 31 -8.09 0.50 24.62
CA VAL A 31 -6.93 0.19 25.43
C VAL A 31 -7.23 0.63 26.86
N HIS A 32 -7.16 -0.28 27.78
CA HIS A 32 -7.41 0.02 29.20
C HIS A 32 -6.11 0.42 29.87
N ILE A 33 -6.22 1.45 30.73
CA ILE A 33 -5.13 1.83 31.62
C ILE A 33 -4.80 0.66 32.53
N THR A 34 -3.53 0.30 32.62
CA THR A 34 -3.05 -0.77 33.51
C THR A 34 -2.84 -0.29 34.95
N SER A 35 -2.53 1.01 35.12
CA SER A 35 -2.45 1.64 36.44
C SER A 35 -2.64 3.16 36.33
N ALA A 36 -3.25 3.79 37.35
CA ALA A 36 -3.33 5.21 37.51
C ALA A 36 -3.11 5.61 38.97
N ALA A 37 -2.33 6.66 39.22
CA ALA A 37 -2.10 7.21 40.56
C ALA A 37 -2.57 8.66 40.63
N HIS A 38 -3.29 9.01 41.66
CA HIS A 38 -3.64 10.41 41.94
C HIS A 38 -2.43 11.20 42.47
N ALA A 39 -2.25 12.37 41.89
CA ALA A 39 -1.41 13.49 42.30
C ALA A 39 -0.19 13.18 43.15
N VAL A 40 0.96 13.19 42.57
CA VAL A 40 2.22 13.26 43.34
C VAL A 40 2.49 14.71 43.67
N SER A 41 2.24 15.10 44.93
CA SER A 41 2.72 16.38 45.43
C SER A 41 4.23 16.33 45.57
N HIS A 42 4.94 17.13 44.77
CA HIS A 42 6.39 17.21 44.89
C HIS A 42 6.80 18.09 46.07
N PRO A 43 7.82 17.67 46.87
CA PRO A 43 8.41 18.58 47.85
C PRO A 43 9.02 19.78 47.11
N SER A 44 8.86 20.97 47.68
CA SER A 44 9.42 22.21 47.18
C SER A 44 10.91 22.04 46.87
N ALA A 45 11.29 22.30 45.61
CA ALA A 45 12.70 22.26 45.25
C ALA A 45 13.50 23.29 46.06
N SER A 46 14.50 22.82 46.80
CA SER A 46 15.51 23.67 47.36
C SER A 46 16.28 24.34 46.21
N SER A 47 16.37 25.66 46.20
CA SER A 47 17.15 26.46 45.26
C SER A 47 18.65 26.21 45.48
N GLY A 48 19.16 25.17 44.86
CA GLY A 48 20.58 24.83 44.87
C GLY A 48 20.89 24.06 43.62
N ALA A 49 21.49 24.72 42.63
CA ALA A 49 22.10 24.01 41.52
C ALA A 49 23.23 23.12 42.06
N ASP A 50 22.95 21.83 42.24
CA ASP A 50 24.00 20.86 42.55
C ASP A 50 24.82 20.62 41.26
N THR A 51 25.94 21.30 41.14
CA THR A 51 26.97 21.16 40.12
C THR A 51 27.90 19.99 40.44
N SER A 52 27.52 19.03 41.28
CA SER A 52 28.31 17.82 41.47
C SER A 52 28.43 17.07 40.18
N LYS A 53 29.68 16.90 39.65
CA LYS A 53 30.05 16.17 38.46
C LYS A 53 29.49 14.74 38.52
N LYS A 54 28.32 14.51 37.90
CA LYS A 54 27.90 13.13 37.55
C LYS A 54 28.79 12.66 36.42
N ILE A 55 29.60 11.63 36.69
CA ILE A 55 30.30 10.89 35.65
C ILE A 55 29.20 10.05 34.95
N PHE A 56 28.75 10.53 33.82
CA PHE A 56 27.86 9.76 32.97
C PHE A 56 28.65 8.57 32.41
N GLY A 57 28.08 7.38 32.42
CA GLY A 57 28.58 6.24 31.67
C GLY A 57 28.62 6.52 30.16
N PRO A 58 29.06 5.58 29.33
CA PRO A 58 29.04 5.78 27.87
C PRO A 58 27.63 6.20 27.41
N ALA A 59 27.56 7.15 26.49
CA ALA A 59 26.31 7.65 25.96
C ALA A 59 25.44 6.51 25.41
N ARG A 60 24.17 6.54 25.73
CA ARG A 60 23.20 5.55 25.24
C ARG A 60 22.44 6.16 24.06
N VAL A 61 22.51 5.48 22.91
CA VAL A 61 21.76 5.88 21.69
C VAL A 61 20.33 5.39 21.81
N ILE A 62 19.39 6.24 21.44
CA ILE A 62 17.99 5.87 21.23
C ILE A 62 17.87 5.49 19.75
N PRO A 63 17.42 4.26 19.43
CA PRO A 63 17.29 3.83 18.04
C PRO A 63 16.26 4.66 17.28
N LEU A 64 16.53 4.93 16.01
CA LEU A 64 15.54 5.43 15.06
C LEU A 64 14.94 4.25 14.32
N HIS A 65 13.63 4.06 14.41
CA HIS A 65 12.92 3.05 13.66
C HIS A 65 12.22 3.70 12.45
N ARG A 66 12.59 3.26 11.25
CA ARG A 66 11.97 3.70 10.00
C ARG A 66 10.95 2.66 9.53
N PRO A 67 9.91 3.04 8.77
CA PRO A 67 8.90 2.09 8.26
C PRO A 67 9.48 0.90 7.48
N GLU A 68 10.64 1.06 6.84
CA GLU A 68 11.32 0.01 6.08
C GLU A 68 12.21 -0.91 6.94
N GLU A 69 12.48 -0.56 8.19
CA GLU A 69 13.38 -1.31 9.07
C GLU A 69 12.66 -2.53 9.66
N THR A 70 13.22 -3.71 9.45
CA THR A 70 12.65 -5.00 9.90
C THR A 70 13.41 -5.67 11.03
N GLY A 71 14.41 -5.03 11.64
CA GLY A 71 15.28 -5.62 12.66
C GLY A 71 15.56 -4.72 13.86
N LEU A 72 15.79 -5.32 15.03
CA LEU A 72 16.33 -4.62 16.19
C LEU A 72 17.75 -4.15 15.88
N GLU A 73 17.99 -2.84 15.90
CA GLU A 73 19.36 -2.33 15.87
C GLU A 73 20.13 -2.85 17.10
N THR A 74 20.99 -3.83 16.92
CA THR A 74 21.99 -4.19 17.93
C THR A 74 23.08 -3.13 17.90
N ASN A 75 23.34 -2.46 19.02
CA ASN A 75 24.37 -1.45 19.29
C ASN A 75 25.66 -1.62 18.46
N GLY A 76 25.63 -1.26 17.20
CA GLY A 76 26.76 -1.37 16.30
C GLY A 76 26.60 -0.30 15.20
N GLY A 77 27.22 0.86 15.45
CA GLY A 77 27.22 1.97 14.54
C GLY A 77 27.67 1.59 13.14
N GLY A 78 26.78 1.69 12.22
CA GLY A 78 27.00 1.62 10.79
C GLY A 78 25.77 2.19 10.15
N GLY A 79 25.74 3.52 9.95
CA GLY A 79 24.75 4.13 9.08
C GLY A 79 24.89 3.50 7.70
N GLU A 80 23.98 2.60 7.33
CA GLU A 80 23.84 2.20 5.94
C GLU A 80 23.37 3.41 5.15
N ALA A 81 24.11 3.76 4.11
CA ALA A 81 23.61 4.67 3.09
C ALA A 81 22.35 4.03 2.52
N GLY A 82 21.23 4.72 2.62
CA GLY A 82 19.98 4.31 1.99
C GLY A 82 20.21 3.92 0.53
N PRO A 83 19.35 3.12 -0.08
CA PRO A 83 19.50 2.72 -1.47
C PRO A 83 19.69 3.97 -2.32
N ALA A 84 20.76 3.97 -3.12
CA ALA A 84 21.03 5.07 -4.04
C ALA A 84 19.79 5.35 -4.86
N ALA A 85 19.28 6.57 -4.77
CA ALA A 85 18.16 7.01 -5.59
C ALA A 85 18.43 6.64 -7.05
N PRO A 86 17.45 6.15 -7.81
CA PRO A 86 17.62 5.88 -9.23
C PRO A 86 18.15 7.16 -9.89
N SER A 87 19.11 7.02 -10.80
CA SER A 87 19.73 8.12 -11.54
C SER A 87 18.66 8.80 -12.42
N VAL A 88 17.89 9.66 -11.81
CA VAL A 88 16.98 10.57 -12.49
C VAL A 88 17.84 11.73 -13.00
N GLY A 89 17.60 12.20 -14.22
CA GLY A 89 18.35 13.31 -14.81
C GLY A 89 18.41 14.55 -13.92
N ASN A 90 19.27 15.52 -14.24
CA ASN A 90 19.40 16.76 -13.47
C ASN A 90 18.03 17.40 -13.23
N TRP A 91 17.64 17.50 -11.97
CA TRP A 91 16.42 18.17 -11.51
C TRP A 91 16.78 19.23 -10.44
N SER A 92 15.92 20.21 -10.28
CA SER A 92 15.96 21.17 -9.16
C SER A 92 14.53 21.40 -8.68
N ASP A 93 14.35 21.61 -7.38
CA ASP A 93 13.08 21.99 -6.79
C ASP A 93 12.65 23.35 -7.36
N ALA A 94 11.49 23.39 -8.02
CA ALA A 94 10.98 24.59 -8.68
C ALA A 94 10.50 25.66 -7.70
N ASP A 95 10.23 25.28 -6.45
CA ASP A 95 9.69 26.15 -5.40
C ASP A 95 10.76 26.69 -4.45
N VAL A 96 12.05 26.48 -4.76
CA VAL A 96 13.14 27.03 -3.93
C VAL A 96 13.08 28.53 -3.93
N GLN A 97 12.88 29.08 -2.73
CA GLN A 97 12.94 30.50 -2.48
C GLN A 97 14.41 30.99 -2.60
N THR A 98 14.71 31.68 -3.68
CA THR A 98 16.03 32.27 -3.98
C THR A 98 16.12 33.75 -3.57
N THR A 99 15.01 34.34 -3.15
CA THR A 99 14.91 35.71 -2.64
C THR A 99 14.23 35.68 -1.28
N TYR A 100 14.32 36.76 -0.54
CA TYR A 100 13.72 36.86 0.81
C TYR A 100 13.19 38.26 1.04
N SER A 101 12.16 38.37 1.89
CA SER A 101 11.63 39.63 2.37
C SER A 101 12.61 40.34 3.31
N PRO A 102 12.62 41.68 3.37
CA PRO A 102 13.36 42.42 4.39
C PRO A 102 12.97 41.96 5.80
N SER A 103 13.96 41.67 6.64
CA SER A 103 13.69 41.12 7.97
C SER A 103 12.98 42.15 8.90
N GLN A 104 11.82 41.77 9.37
CA GLN A 104 11.10 42.42 10.48
C GLN A 104 11.15 41.54 11.74
N LEU A 105 11.69 40.32 11.61
CA LEU A 105 11.84 39.37 12.67
C LEU A 105 12.86 39.85 13.71
N THR A 106 12.53 39.71 14.98
CA THR A 106 13.42 40.05 16.10
C THR A 106 13.59 38.84 16.99
N VAL A 107 14.84 38.43 17.21
CA VAL A 107 15.21 37.39 18.17
C VAL A 107 15.50 38.04 19.53
N SER A 108 14.94 37.49 20.59
CA SER A 108 15.07 37.99 21.97
C SER A 108 15.07 36.82 22.97
N ASN A 109 15.47 37.12 24.23
CA ASN A 109 15.43 36.18 25.35
C ASN A 109 16.03 34.79 25.04
N VAL A 110 17.21 34.77 24.45
CA VAL A 110 17.93 33.51 24.13
C VAL A 110 18.70 33.05 25.39
N PHE A 111 18.50 31.77 25.75
CA PHE A 111 19.18 31.18 26.90
C PHE A 111 19.47 29.70 26.69
N GLY A 112 20.45 29.14 27.41
CA GLY A 112 20.77 27.74 27.37
C GLY A 112 19.64 26.90 27.98
N GLY A 113 19.26 25.85 27.29
CA GLY A 113 18.28 24.86 27.74
C GLY A 113 18.92 23.74 28.59
N ILE A 114 18.49 22.50 28.36
CA ILE A 114 19.01 21.32 29.07
C ILE A 114 20.29 20.87 28.37
N GLY A 115 21.30 20.50 29.16
CA GLY A 115 22.51 19.90 28.65
C GLY A 115 22.42 18.38 28.59
N PHE A 116 23.47 17.76 28.08
CA PHE A 116 23.55 16.30 27.85
C PHE A 116 23.12 15.48 29.07
N THR A 117 22.21 14.53 28.87
CA THR A 117 21.61 13.69 29.92
C THR A 117 22.07 12.22 29.86
N GLY A 118 22.98 11.87 28.95
CA GLY A 118 23.44 10.50 28.76
C GLY A 118 22.70 9.75 27.64
N LYS A 119 21.84 10.41 26.91
CA LYS A 119 21.12 9.86 25.73
C LYS A 119 21.49 10.64 24.48
N ILE A 120 21.45 10.00 23.33
CA ILE A 120 21.65 10.56 21.99
C ILE A 120 20.54 9.98 21.10
N PRO A 121 19.82 10.83 20.37
CA PRO A 121 19.80 12.30 20.39
C PRO A 121 19.05 12.87 21.60
N PRO A 122 18.94 14.22 21.74
CA PRO A 122 18.17 14.85 22.85
C PRO A 122 16.66 14.70 22.70
N ASP A 123 16.14 14.72 21.47
CA ASP A 123 14.71 14.73 21.13
C ASP A 123 13.95 15.77 21.94
N GLU A 124 14.41 17.01 21.82
CA GLU A 124 13.88 18.12 22.58
C GLU A 124 12.50 18.55 22.11
N ASN A 125 11.63 18.78 23.08
CA ASN A 125 10.31 19.32 22.84
C ASN A 125 10.00 20.47 23.82
N LEU A 126 9.31 21.50 23.36
CA LEU A 126 9.03 22.71 24.13
C LEU A 126 7.56 23.08 23.99
N SER A 127 6.97 23.53 25.11
CA SER A 127 5.70 24.26 25.10
C SER A 127 5.73 25.43 26.05
N VAL A 128 4.91 26.43 25.75
CA VAL A 128 4.77 27.64 26.54
C VAL A 128 3.35 27.74 27.06
N GLY A 129 3.22 28.06 28.33
CA GLY A 129 1.93 28.23 28.99
C GLY A 129 1.91 29.43 29.94
N VAL A 130 0.72 29.76 30.42
CA VAL A 130 0.50 30.85 31.38
C VAL A 130 0.00 30.26 32.68
N ASN A 131 0.81 30.40 33.74
CA ASN A 131 0.40 30.08 35.12
C ASN A 131 -0.49 31.17 35.64
N THR A 132 -1.72 30.84 36.00
CA THR A 132 -2.72 31.75 36.57
C THR A 132 -2.99 31.51 38.06
N THR A 133 -2.31 30.55 38.69
CA THR A 133 -2.58 30.11 40.07
C THR A 133 -2.18 31.17 41.14
N GLY A 134 -1.24 32.05 40.84
CA GLY A 134 -0.71 33.06 41.79
C GLY A 134 -1.32 34.45 41.72
N GLY A 135 -2.42 34.63 40.99
CA GLY A 135 -3.16 35.91 40.89
C GLY A 135 -2.65 36.86 39.80
N SER A 136 -1.37 36.82 39.43
CA SER A 136 -0.83 37.52 38.25
C SER A 136 -0.34 36.48 37.26
N PRO A 137 -0.81 36.51 36.01
CA PRO A 137 -0.37 35.55 34.97
C PRO A 137 1.16 35.58 34.79
N GLN A 138 1.77 34.39 34.76
CA GLN A 138 3.21 34.24 34.62
C GLN A 138 3.48 33.25 33.46
N THR A 139 4.23 33.68 32.46
CA THR A 139 4.68 32.75 31.38
C THR A 139 5.63 31.73 31.97
N GLN A 140 5.34 30.48 31.73
CA GLN A 140 6.20 29.32 31.99
C GLN A 140 6.55 28.61 30.66
N ILE A 141 7.78 28.17 30.59
CA ILE A 141 8.31 27.44 29.43
C ILE A 141 8.74 26.08 29.96
N VAL A 142 8.17 25.01 29.44
CA VAL A 142 8.58 23.65 29.78
C VAL A 142 9.35 23.10 28.60
N LEU A 143 10.60 22.74 28.85
CA LEU A 143 11.49 22.05 27.95
C LEU A 143 11.67 20.63 28.42
N THR A 144 11.46 19.67 27.55
CA THR A 144 11.76 18.24 27.75
C THR A 144 12.87 17.80 26.82
N VAL A 145 13.68 16.88 27.27
CA VAL A 145 14.63 16.10 26.45
C VAL A 145 14.52 14.63 26.87
N ASN A 146 15.06 13.74 26.08
CA ASN A 146 15.11 12.33 26.47
C ASN A 146 15.61 12.19 27.92
N THR A 147 14.74 11.70 28.78
CA THR A 147 14.93 11.46 30.23
C THR A 147 14.65 12.64 31.19
N SER A 148 14.68 13.90 30.74
CA SER A 148 14.70 15.03 31.68
C SER A 148 13.81 16.18 31.22
N TYR A 149 13.44 17.02 32.17
CA TYR A 149 12.72 18.28 31.92
C TYR A 149 13.24 19.44 32.74
N THR A 150 12.95 20.65 32.27
CA THR A 150 13.14 21.89 33.05
C THR A 150 12.00 22.86 32.75
N VAL A 151 11.47 23.43 33.78
CA VAL A 151 10.52 24.57 33.74
C VAL A 151 11.31 25.86 33.90
N TYR A 152 11.15 26.78 32.95
CA TYR A 152 11.74 28.12 32.99
C TYR A 152 10.66 29.19 33.13
N ASN A 153 11.01 30.33 33.70
CA ASN A 153 10.21 31.53 33.58
C ASN A 153 10.51 32.29 32.27
N ALA A 154 9.77 33.33 31.97
CA ALA A 154 9.94 34.14 30.76
C ALA A 154 11.34 34.77 30.60
N SER A 155 12.12 34.96 31.70
CA SER A 155 13.49 35.45 31.63
C SER A 155 14.55 34.34 31.38
N GLY A 156 14.13 33.08 31.24
CA GLY A 156 15.04 31.94 31.05
C GLY A 156 15.65 31.39 32.34
N SER A 157 15.17 31.82 33.53
CA SER A 157 15.62 31.24 34.79
C SER A 157 14.91 29.91 35.06
N GLY A 158 15.65 28.83 35.26
CA GLY A 158 15.11 27.50 35.63
C GLY A 158 14.46 27.57 37.02
N ILE A 159 13.20 27.14 37.13
CA ILE A 159 12.43 27.11 38.37
C ILE A 159 12.18 25.72 38.91
N LYS A 160 12.20 24.68 38.04
CA LYS A 160 12.10 23.29 38.44
C LYS A 160 12.73 22.40 37.36
N SER A 161 13.39 21.34 37.75
CA SER A 161 13.96 20.37 36.85
C SER A 161 13.99 18.95 37.47
N GLY A 162 14.08 17.93 36.65
CA GLY A 162 14.13 16.53 37.12
C GLY A 162 14.13 15.52 35.99
N TYR A 163 14.11 14.25 36.37
CA TYR A 163 13.87 13.14 35.45
C TYR A 163 12.37 12.95 35.24
N LEU A 164 11.96 12.59 34.01
CA LEU A 164 10.56 12.43 33.65
C LEU A 164 9.89 11.30 34.46
N SER A 165 10.49 10.10 34.48
CA SER A 165 9.94 8.92 35.17
C SER A 165 9.69 9.19 36.64
N SER A 166 10.66 9.71 37.38
CA SER A 166 10.53 9.94 38.81
C SER A 166 9.68 11.18 39.17
N SER A 167 9.70 12.19 38.29
CA SER A 167 9.01 13.47 38.58
C SER A 167 7.52 13.44 38.30
N PHE A 168 7.11 12.76 37.23
CA PHE A 168 5.72 12.74 36.78
C PHE A 168 5.05 11.38 37.03
N PHE A 169 5.80 10.28 36.94
CA PHE A 169 5.26 8.93 36.92
C PHE A 169 5.64 8.10 38.16
N GLY A 170 6.45 8.64 39.08
CA GLY A 170 6.94 7.92 40.27
C GLY A 170 5.86 7.41 41.22
N GLY A 171 4.61 7.87 41.09
CA GLY A 171 3.46 7.40 41.86
C GLY A 171 2.81 6.13 41.27
N LEU A 172 3.12 5.76 40.03
CA LEU A 172 2.58 4.58 39.39
C LEU A 172 3.29 3.32 39.92
N THR A 173 2.55 2.45 40.58
CA THR A 173 3.11 1.23 41.18
C THR A 173 3.15 0.09 40.14
N ASN A 174 4.27 -0.63 40.06
CA ASN A 174 4.48 -1.71 39.12
C ASN A 174 4.38 -1.34 37.65
N SER A 175 4.70 -0.09 37.30
CA SER A 175 4.68 0.46 35.95
C SER A 175 6.10 0.74 35.47
N LEU A 176 6.39 0.45 34.20
CA LEU A 176 7.64 0.84 33.55
C LEU A 176 7.76 2.36 33.50
N CYS A 177 6.65 3.09 33.39
CA CYS A 177 6.63 4.55 33.37
C CYS A 177 7.31 5.19 34.60
N SER A 178 7.25 4.53 35.77
CA SER A 178 7.85 5.03 37.00
C SER A 178 9.36 4.81 37.11
N THR A 179 9.94 3.97 36.28
CA THR A 179 11.33 3.51 36.39
C THR A 179 12.16 3.63 35.13
N VAL A 180 11.51 3.75 33.95
CA VAL A 180 12.16 3.79 32.65
C VAL A 180 11.88 5.11 31.96
N ASP A 181 12.93 5.81 31.57
CA ASP A 181 12.88 6.94 30.65
C ASP A 181 13.23 6.39 29.26
N GLY A 182 12.20 6.00 28.49
CA GLY A 182 12.35 5.35 27.19
C GLY A 182 12.72 6.32 26.08
N GLY A 183 12.29 7.57 26.19
CA GLY A 183 12.57 8.59 25.18
C GLY A 183 11.31 9.25 24.60
N ASP A 184 11.51 10.05 23.58
CA ASP A 184 10.46 10.74 22.78
C ASP A 184 9.46 11.54 23.64
N PRO A 185 9.93 12.42 24.54
CA PRO A 185 9.02 13.17 25.38
C PRO A 185 8.32 14.28 24.60
N ILE A 186 7.01 14.38 24.77
CA ILE A 186 6.22 15.50 24.24
C ILE A 186 5.68 16.31 25.39
N VAL A 187 5.74 17.64 25.26
CA VAL A 187 5.09 18.56 26.17
C VAL A 187 4.15 19.50 25.44
N LEU A 188 2.93 19.63 25.94
CA LEU A 188 1.92 20.57 25.46
C LEU A 188 1.36 21.40 26.60
N PHE A 189 0.92 22.62 26.28
CA PHE A 189 0.05 23.40 27.15
C PHE A 189 -1.34 23.46 26.51
N ASP A 190 -2.29 22.78 27.11
CA ASP A 190 -3.70 22.89 26.73
C ASP A 190 -4.21 24.30 27.08
N LYS A 191 -4.32 25.12 26.06
CA LYS A 191 -4.75 26.53 26.20
C LYS A 191 -6.22 26.64 26.57
N LEU A 192 -7.05 25.62 26.29
CA LEU A 192 -8.49 25.61 26.55
C LEU A 192 -8.78 25.41 28.05
N ASP A 193 -8.07 24.51 28.71
CA ASP A 193 -8.26 24.15 30.12
C ASP A 193 -7.15 24.68 31.04
N GLY A 194 -6.12 25.30 30.48
CA GLY A 194 -4.95 25.76 31.21
C GLY A 194 -4.20 24.61 31.91
N ARG A 195 -3.88 23.56 31.19
CA ARG A 195 -3.22 22.36 31.71
C ARG A 195 -1.96 22.03 30.96
N TRP A 196 -0.97 21.53 31.66
CA TRP A 196 0.22 20.94 31.05
C TRP A 196 0.03 19.44 30.81
N ILE A 197 0.45 18.97 29.64
CA ILE A 197 0.40 17.59 29.23
C ILE A 197 1.82 17.18 28.94
N ILE A 198 2.30 16.11 29.56
CA ILE A 198 3.65 15.58 29.37
C ILE A 198 3.54 14.09 29.09
N SER A 199 4.19 13.62 28.03
CA SER A 199 4.28 12.20 27.72
C SER A 199 5.71 11.74 27.53
N GLN A 200 5.94 10.45 27.66
CA GLN A 200 7.15 9.76 27.26
C GLN A 200 6.87 8.29 26.98
N LEU A 201 7.78 7.63 26.28
CA LEU A 201 7.77 6.18 26.14
C LEU A 201 8.44 5.51 27.33
N ALA A 202 8.00 4.28 27.63
CA ALA A 202 8.70 3.36 28.52
C ALA A 202 8.58 1.95 27.95
N TYR A 203 9.69 1.22 27.86
CA TYR A 203 9.73 -0.11 27.25
C TYR A 203 10.81 -0.98 27.87
N ASP A 204 10.64 -2.31 27.77
CA ASP A 204 11.64 -3.28 28.18
C ASP A 204 12.77 -3.38 27.13
N SER A 205 13.85 -4.10 27.47
CA SER A 205 15.01 -4.25 26.59
C SER A 205 14.75 -5.08 25.33
N THR A 206 13.59 -5.72 25.22
CA THR A 206 13.18 -6.60 24.11
C THR A 206 11.98 -6.04 23.37
N PHE A 207 11.47 -4.88 23.76
CA PHE A 207 10.27 -4.24 23.22
C PHE A 207 9.04 -5.15 23.24
N THR A 208 8.94 -6.04 24.23
CA THR A 208 7.78 -6.92 24.42
C THR A 208 6.78 -6.38 25.43
N ASP A 209 7.17 -5.36 26.19
CA ASP A 209 6.34 -4.63 27.13
C ASP A 209 6.58 -3.13 26.93
N ASN A 210 5.67 -2.49 26.18
CA ASN A 210 5.79 -1.12 25.72
C ASN A 210 4.64 -0.27 26.28
N HIS A 211 4.93 0.95 26.69
CA HIS A 211 4.00 1.85 27.35
C HIS A 211 4.12 3.26 26.80
N LEU A 212 2.98 3.96 26.68
CA LEU A 212 2.89 5.41 26.61
C LEU A 212 2.55 5.92 28.01
N CYS A 213 3.44 6.70 28.58
CA CYS A 213 3.26 7.36 29.86
C CYS A 213 2.71 8.77 29.63
N LEU A 214 1.61 9.14 30.28
CA LEU A 214 0.97 10.45 30.14
C LEU A 214 0.77 11.09 31.52
N ALA A 215 1.14 12.36 31.68
CA ALA A 215 0.91 13.14 32.88
C ALA A 215 0.20 14.44 32.54
N ILE A 216 -0.83 14.77 33.30
CA ILE A 216 -1.66 15.95 33.11
C ILE A 216 -1.64 16.80 34.42
N SER A 217 -1.29 18.09 34.31
CA SER A 217 -1.23 18.95 35.49
C SER A 217 -2.61 19.23 36.07
N GLN A 218 -2.69 19.36 37.40
CA GLN A 218 -3.95 19.69 38.06
C GLN A 218 -4.29 21.19 37.97
N THR A 219 -3.31 22.01 37.63
CA THR A 219 -3.46 23.46 37.47
C THR A 219 -2.63 23.97 36.30
N SER A 220 -2.70 25.25 36.00
CA SER A 220 -1.86 25.91 34.99
C SER A 220 -0.39 26.09 35.42
N ASP A 221 -0.02 25.74 36.64
CA ASP A 221 1.36 25.78 37.12
C ASP A 221 2.11 24.50 36.74
N ALA A 222 3.08 24.62 35.84
CA ALA A 222 3.93 23.50 35.39
C ALA A 222 4.75 22.87 36.55
N THR A 223 4.94 23.60 37.63
CA THR A 223 5.65 23.13 38.85
C THR A 223 4.75 22.36 39.81
N GLY A 224 3.44 22.40 39.59
CA GLY A 224 2.41 21.84 40.46
C GLY A 224 2.31 20.32 40.45
N ALA A 225 1.16 19.82 40.92
CA ALA A 225 0.84 18.40 40.91
C ALA A 225 0.29 17.90 39.54
N TYR A 226 0.52 16.65 39.26
CA TYR A 226 0.09 15.95 38.02
C TYR A 226 -0.66 14.67 38.37
N ASP A 227 -1.67 14.37 37.57
CA ASP A 227 -2.27 13.04 37.48
C ASP A 227 -1.55 12.27 36.39
N ALA A 228 -1.09 11.05 36.71
CA ALA A 228 -0.26 10.22 35.86
C ALA A 228 -1.00 8.95 35.41
N TYR A 229 -0.79 8.57 34.17
CA TYR A 229 -1.45 7.45 33.51
C TYR A 229 -0.44 6.60 32.74
N ASP A 230 -0.69 5.31 32.71
CA ASP A 230 0.11 4.31 32.03
C ASP A 230 -0.76 3.53 31.02
N PHE A 231 -0.42 3.64 29.76
CA PHE A 231 -1.10 2.97 28.64
C PHE A 231 -0.23 1.89 28.07
N ALA A 232 -0.57 0.61 28.34
CA ALA A 232 0.18 -0.53 27.87
C ALA A 232 -0.18 -0.88 26.39
N PHE A 233 0.85 -0.94 25.56
CA PHE A 233 0.78 -1.38 24.17
C PHE A 233 1.24 -2.85 24.01
N GLY A 234 1.71 -3.51 25.08
CA GLY A 234 2.23 -4.86 25.04
C GLY A 234 3.42 -4.99 24.10
N SER A 235 3.39 -5.96 23.20
CA SER A 235 4.47 -6.16 22.21
C SER A 235 4.46 -5.17 21.03
N ASN A 236 3.61 -4.17 21.04
CA ASN A 236 3.57 -3.12 20.01
C ASN A 236 4.29 -1.88 20.52
N LEU A 237 5.45 -1.55 19.93
CA LEU A 237 6.18 -0.32 20.25
C LEU A 237 5.49 0.86 19.52
N PRO A 238 4.96 1.87 20.27
CA PRO A 238 4.39 3.09 19.68
C PRO A 238 5.49 4.15 19.47
N ASP A 239 6.34 3.94 18.47
CA ASP A 239 7.50 4.76 18.16
C ASP A 239 7.11 6.11 17.53
N TYR A 240 7.97 7.13 17.68
CA TYR A 240 7.77 8.46 17.14
C TYR A 240 6.39 9.07 17.53
N PRO A 241 6.07 9.13 18.83
CA PRO A 241 4.77 9.61 19.32
C PRO A 241 4.56 11.08 19.02
N LYS A 242 3.31 11.46 18.73
CA LYS A 242 2.89 12.85 18.52
C LYS A 242 1.59 13.10 19.27
N LEU A 243 1.51 14.23 19.96
CA LEU A 243 0.32 14.64 20.67
C LEU A 243 -0.21 15.97 20.13
N ALA A 244 -1.51 16.18 20.25
CA ALA A 244 -2.18 17.42 19.94
C ALA A 244 -3.35 17.67 20.89
N VAL A 245 -3.68 18.93 21.09
CA VAL A 245 -4.85 19.38 21.84
C VAL A 245 -5.96 19.74 20.85
N TRP A 246 -7.16 19.24 21.11
CA TRP A 246 -8.35 19.52 20.28
C TRP A 246 -9.56 19.81 21.17
N PRO A 247 -10.64 20.46 20.66
CA PRO A 247 -11.78 20.85 21.51
C PRO A 247 -12.47 19.70 22.23
N ASP A 248 -12.51 18.51 21.68
CA ASP A 248 -13.16 17.32 22.26
C ASP A 248 -12.20 16.36 22.98
N GLY A 249 -10.87 16.54 22.85
CA GLY A 249 -9.91 15.65 23.48
C GLY A 249 -8.45 15.99 23.26
N ILE A 250 -7.58 15.10 23.74
CA ILE A 250 -6.16 15.03 23.39
C ILE A 250 -6.03 13.94 22.35
N TYR A 251 -5.37 14.24 21.26
CA TYR A 251 -5.12 13.31 20.17
C TYR A 251 -3.67 12.88 20.13
N PHE A 252 -3.44 11.66 19.67
CA PHE A 252 -2.15 11.01 19.68
C PHE A 252 -1.95 10.23 18.40
N SER A 253 -0.73 10.18 17.89
CA SER A 253 -0.33 9.23 16.86
C SER A 253 1.03 8.64 17.16
N ALA A 254 1.27 7.41 16.65
CA ALA A 254 2.57 6.77 16.67
C ALA A 254 2.68 5.76 15.52
N ASN A 255 3.90 5.52 15.08
CA ASN A 255 4.25 4.37 14.25
C ASN A 255 4.27 3.11 15.11
N ILE A 256 3.58 2.07 14.69
CA ILE A 256 3.48 0.84 15.47
C ILE A 256 4.41 -0.22 14.88
N TYR A 257 5.33 -0.66 15.74
CA TYR A 257 6.22 -1.79 15.44
C TYR A 257 5.87 -2.96 16.34
N SER A 258 5.49 -4.08 15.74
CA SER A 258 5.19 -5.31 16.46
C SER A 258 6.49 -6.06 16.77
N SER A 259 6.75 -6.37 18.07
CA SER A 259 7.93 -7.07 18.53
C SER A 259 7.65 -8.54 18.77
N ASN A 260 8.56 -9.41 18.34
CA ASN A 260 8.60 -10.83 18.75
C ASN A 260 9.73 -11.13 19.76
N GLY A 261 10.33 -10.10 20.35
CA GLY A 261 11.47 -10.18 21.26
C GLY A 261 12.84 -10.25 20.59
N SER A 262 12.87 -10.33 19.25
CA SER A 262 14.12 -10.39 18.46
C SER A 262 14.13 -9.46 17.27
N THR A 263 12.96 -9.15 16.71
CA THR A 263 12.80 -8.26 15.57
C THR A 263 11.60 -7.34 15.79
N LEU A 264 11.68 -6.14 15.27
CA LEU A 264 10.59 -5.19 15.16
C LEU A 264 10.08 -5.20 13.72
N GLN A 265 8.77 -5.24 13.54
CA GLN A 265 8.11 -5.16 12.25
C GLN A 265 7.12 -4.01 12.24
N PHE A 266 7.30 -3.07 11.33
CA PHE A 266 6.36 -1.97 11.11
C PHE A 266 5.02 -2.51 10.62
N THR A 267 3.92 -2.03 11.22
CA THR A 267 2.55 -2.46 10.89
C THR A 267 1.67 -1.34 10.38
N GLY A 268 2.06 -0.08 10.59
CA GLY A 268 1.33 1.11 10.22
C GLY A 268 1.30 2.14 11.34
N ALA A 269 0.88 3.37 11.06
CA ALA A 269 0.64 4.34 12.10
C ALA A 269 -0.74 4.17 12.73
N GLN A 270 -0.85 4.53 14.00
CA GLN A 270 -2.08 4.48 14.79
C GLN A 270 -2.46 5.89 15.22
N ALA A 271 -3.73 6.25 15.05
CA ALA A 271 -4.34 7.46 15.59
C ALA A 271 -5.19 7.12 16.81
N CYS A 272 -5.05 7.87 17.88
CA CYS A 272 -5.78 7.65 19.14
C CYS A 272 -6.32 8.96 19.69
N SER A 273 -7.33 8.89 20.56
CA SER A 273 -7.87 10.07 21.28
C SER A 273 -8.24 9.75 22.71
N PHE A 274 -8.01 10.72 23.58
CA PHE A 274 -8.45 10.76 24.98
C PHE A 274 -9.55 11.80 25.10
N PRO A 275 -10.76 11.44 25.58
CA PRO A 275 -11.84 12.41 25.75
C PRO A 275 -11.45 13.55 26.70
N ARG A 276 -11.74 14.80 26.32
CA ARG A 276 -11.43 15.99 27.13
C ARG A 276 -12.05 15.95 28.51
N SER A 277 -13.25 15.36 28.68
CA SER A 277 -13.88 15.19 29.97
C SER A 277 -13.02 14.43 30.99
N ASN A 278 -12.18 13.54 30.52
CA ASN A 278 -11.26 12.76 31.37
C ASN A 278 -9.99 13.55 31.71
N VAL A 279 -9.62 14.54 30.87
CA VAL A 279 -8.47 15.43 31.11
C VAL A 279 -8.81 16.51 32.12
N ALA A 280 -9.97 17.15 31.94
CA ALA A 280 -10.42 18.24 32.83
C ALA A 280 -10.81 17.71 34.21
N ASN A 281 -11.40 16.55 34.31
CA ASN A 281 -11.82 15.91 35.57
C ASN A 281 -11.47 14.42 35.53
N PRO A 282 -10.24 14.03 35.87
CA PRO A 282 -9.83 12.65 35.90
C PRO A 282 -10.79 11.79 36.74
N PRO A 283 -11.26 10.62 36.25
CA PRO A 283 -12.21 9.80 36.95
C PRO A 283 -11.58 9.30 38.27
N PRO A 284 -12.36 9.26 39.41
CA PRO A 284 -11.85 8.77 40.70
C PRO A 284 -11.31 7.35 40.69
N SER A 285 -11.75 6.54 39.69
CA SER A 285 -11.24 5.17 39.45
C SER A 285 -9.83 5.14 38.90
N GLY A 286 -9.30 6.27 38.45
CA GLY A 286 -8.02 6.34 37.73
C GLY A 286 -8.03 5.72 36.33
N ASN A 287 -9.16 5.23 35.83
CA ASN A 287 -9.25 4.56 34.54
C ASN A 287 -9.72 5.53 33.46
N ILE A 288 -8.80 5.98 32.61
CA ILE A 288 -9.14 6.68 31.37
C ILE A 288 -9.19 5.62 30.25
N THR A 289 -10.26 5.60 29.49
CA THR A 289 -10.32 4.84 28.25
C THR A 289 -9.95 5.75 27.09
N PHE A 290 -9.20 5.23 26.13
CA PHE A 290 -8.97 5.93 24.88
C PHE A 290 -9.31 5.05 23.70
N SER A 291 -9.62 5.66 22.57
CA SER A 291 -9.99 4.97 21.32
C SER A 291 -8.85 5.10 20.33
N CYS A 292 -8.53 4.00 19.64
CA CYS A 292 -7.48 3.99 18.62
C CYS A 292 -7.97 3.37 17.31
N SER A 293 -7.39 3.84 16.19
CA SER A 293 -7.53 3.20 14.89
C SER A 293 -6.69 1.90 14.83
N PRO A 294 -7.01 0.95 13.95
CA PRO A 294 -6.12 -0.17 13.67
C PRO A 294 -4.79 0.31 13.06
N ALA A 295 -3.66 -0.28 13.47
CA ALA A 295 -2.35 -0.11 12.85
C ALA A 295 -2.07 -1.31 11.93
N ASN A 296 -2.74 -1.39 10.79
CA ASN A 296 -2.71 -2.54 9.88
C ASN A 296 -2.51 -2.16 8.40
N ASP A 297 -2.16 -0.90 8.14
CA ASP A 297 -1.84 -0.39 6.81
C ASP A 297 -0.48 0.30 6.84
N ALA A 298 0.53 -0.36 6.31
CA ALA A 298 1.90 0.16 6.24
C ALA A 298 2.04 1.40 5.32
N GLY A 299 1.04 1.71 4.50
CA GLY A 299 0.97 2.96 3.72
C GLY A 299 0.58 4.18 4.57
N ILE A 300 0.15 3.97 5.82
CA ILE A 300 -0.11 5.04 6.79
C ILE A 300 1.05 5.06 7.77
N TYR A 301 1.87 6.11 7.73
CA TYR A 301 3.06 6.29 8.57
C TYR A 301 3.31 7.76 8.85
N ASN A 302 3.97 8.06 9.95
CA ASN A 302 4.40 9.41 10.34
C ASN A 302 3.28 10.46 10.28
N ILE A 303 2.05 10.10 10.66
CA ILE A 303 0.91 11.01 10.64
C ILE A 303 1.00 11.98 11.83
N LEU A 304 0.74 13.27 11.57
CA LEU A 304 0.74 14.32 12.61
C LEU A 304 -0.69 14.70 12.96
N PRO A 305 -1.12 14.65 14.25
CA PRO A 305 -2.38 15.24 14.70
C PRO A 305 -2.30 16.77 14.67
N ALA A 306 -3.43 17.43 14.38
CA ALA A 306 -3.51 18.89 14.32
C ALA A 306 -3.62 19.49 15.72
N ASP A 307 -2.64 20.31 16.11
CA ASP A 307 -2.56 20.94 17.44
C ASP A 307 -3.17 22.34 17.42
N LEU A 308 -4.21 22.54 18.24
CA LEU A 308 -5.02 23.76 18.27
C LEU A 308 -4.27 24.92 18.94
N GLU A 309 -4.02 25.99 18.19
CA GLU A 309 -3.35 27.19 18.66
C GLU A 309 -4.29 28.25 19.26
N ASN A 310 -5.61 28.11 19.08
CA ASN A 310 -6.56 29.10 19.55
C ASN A 310 -6.62 29.25 21.08
N LEU A 311 -6.69 30.49 21.56
CA LEU A 311 -7.05 30.81 22.95
C LEU A 311 -8.57 30.73 23.13
N PRO A 312 -9.07 30.46 24.37
CA PRO A 312 -10.50 30.44 24.64
C PRO A 312 -11.16 31.77 24.27
N GLY A 313 -12.25 31.72 23.50
CA GLY A 313 -13.05 32.89 23.11
C GLY A 313 -12.48 33.78 22.02
N THR A 314 -11.38 33.40 21.38
CA THR A 314 -10.78 34.18 20.27
C THR A 314 -11.43 33.91 18.90
N ALA A 315 -12.00 32.72 18.70
CA ALA A 315 -12.73 32.34 17.49
C ALA A 315 -13.71 31.21 17.80
N THR A 316 -14.59 30.90 16.83
CA THR A 316 -15.40 29.67 16.88
C THR A 316 -14.45 28.48 16.72
N LEU A 317 -14.39 27.63 17.74
CA LEU A 317 -13.55 26.44 17.71
C LEU A 317 -14.09 25.42 16.71
N PRO A 318 -13.21 24.62 16.07
CA PRO A 318 -13.65 23.55 15.19
C PRO A 318 -14.55 22.56 15.95
N SER A 319 -15.57 22.06 15.28
CA SER A 319 -16.47 21.02 15.80
C SER A 319 -16.14 19.67 15.19
N GLY A 320 -16.25 18.61 15.99
CA GLY A 320 -15.95 17.24 15.55
C GLY A 320 -14.51 16.80 15.82
N PRO A 321 -14.16 15.56 15.40
CA PRO A 321 -12.86 14.97 15.69
C PRO A 321 -11.70 15.66 14.97
N ASP A 322 -10.50 15.42 15.49
CA ASP A 322 -9.25 16.00 15.00
C ASP A 322 -8.85 15.48 13.62
N TYR A 323 -8.03 16.29 12.93
CA TYR A 323 -7.40 15.99 11.65
C TYR A 323 -5.97 15.52 11.84
N TYR A 324 -5.53 14.65 10.94
CA TYR A 324 -4.14 14.19 10.84
C TYR A 324 -3.61 14.47 9.44
N MET A 325 -2.33 14.75 9.34
CA MET A 325 -1.69 14.99 8.05
C MET A 325 -0.48 14.07 7.86
N GLN A 326 -0.34 13.58 6.63
CA GLN A 326 0.81 12.83 6.12
C GLN A 326 1.21 13.43 4.78
N TYR A 327 2.49 13.54 4.45
CA TYR A 327 2.85 13.62 3.06
C TYR A 327 3.03 12.22 2.46
N VAL A 328 2.74 12.07 1.20
CA VAL A 328 2.96 10.84 0.45
C VAL A 328 3.69 11.21 -0.82
N ASP A 329 4.92 10.72 -0.95
CA ASP A 329 5.76 10.93 -2.11
C ASP A 329 5.52 9.84 -3.17
N ASN A 330 5.75 10.21 -4.41
CA ASN A 330 5.92 9.32 -5.56
C ASN A 330 4.87 8.21 -5.74
N LEU A 331 3.58 8.56 -5.70
CA LEU A 331 2.49 7.63 -6.03
C LEU A 331 2.51 7.13 -7.49
N GLY A 332 3.64 7.33 -8.20
CA GLY A 332 3.86 6.98 -9.60
C GLY A 332 3.60 8.15 -10.56
N PRO A 333 3.91 8.00 -11.85
CA PRO A 333 3.98 9.11 -12.81
C PRO A 333 2.65 9.83 -13.08
N SER A 334 1.56 9.41 -12.44
CA SER A 334 0.22 9.97 -12.69
C SER A 334 -0.36 10.77 -11.52
N LEU A 335 0.19 10.69 -10.30
CA LEU A 335 -0.42 11.27 -9.10
C LEU A 335 0.45 12.33 -8.41
N GLY A 336 1.76 12.39 -8.68
CA GLY A 336 2.67 13.35 -8.03
C GLY A 336 2.72 13.20 -6.50
N ASN A 337 3.26 14.22 -5.85
CA ASN A 337 3.34 14.28 -4.39
C ASN A 337 2.04 14.86 -3.82
N ILE A 338 1.59 14.34 -2.67
CA ILE A 338 0.37 14.81 -2.02
C ILE A 338 0.57 15.04 -0.52
N LEU A 339 -0.19 15.99 0.02
CA LEU A 339 -0.53 16.02 1.44
C LEU A 339 -1.87 15.31 1.62
N ARG A 340 -1.87 14.24 2.40
CA ARG A 340 -3.06 13.48 2.73
C ARG A 340 -3.58 13.90 4.09
N ILE A 341 -4.84 14.30 4.14
CA ILE A 341 -5.52 14.68 5.38
C ILE A 341 -6.48 13.57 5.76
N TYR A 342 -6.37 13.14 7.00
CA TYR A 342 -7.27 12.18 7.61
C TYR A 342 -8.10 12.87 8.69
N GLN A 343 -9.24 12.26 9.03
CA GLN A 343 -9.99 12.57 10.24
C GLN A 343 -10.18 11.27 11.03
N PHE A 344 -9.86 11.32 12.31
CA PHE A 344 -10.05 10.16 13.18
C PHE A 344 -11.41 10.24 13.86
N ASP A 345 -12.24 9.22 13.72
CA ASP A 345 -13.52 9.06 14.43
C ASP A 345 -13.30 8.20 15.67
N PRO A 346 -13.23 8.79 16.89
CA PRO A 346 -13.03 8.02 18.12
C PRO A 346 -14.18 7.05 18.42
N GLY A 347 -15.40 7.36 17.97
CA GLY A 347 -16.58 6.53 18.20
C GLY A 347 -16.56 5.24 17.36
N ALA A 348 -16.10 5.33 16.13
CA ALA A 348 -15.95 4.20 15.23
C ALA A 348 -14.55 3.55 15.34
N GLY A 349 -13.56 4.21 15.93
CA GLY A 349 -12.17 3.78 15.93
C GLY A 349 -11.58 3.73 14.53
N SER A 350 -11.99 4.64 13.63
CA SER A 350 -11.57 4.65 12.23
C SER A 350 -10.85 5.93 11.85
N LEU A 351 -9.78 5.79 11.06
CA LEU A 351 -9.03 6.89 10.46
C LEU A 351 -9.42 6.99 8.98
N ASN A 352 -10.13 8.07 8.61
CA ASN A 352 -10.73 8.23 7.30
C ASN A 352 -10.01 9.31 6.51
N ILE A 353 -9.68 9.04 5.24
CA ILE A 353 -9.14 10.05 4.34
C ILE A 353 -10.24 11.05 4.00
N VAL A 354 -9.99 12.34 4.28
CA VAL A 354 -10.92 13.42 3.95
C VAL A 354 -10.44 14.29 2.79
N ASN A 355 -9.12 14.39 2.57
CA ASN A 355 -8.54 15.08 1.42
C ASN A 355 -7.22 14.45 0.97
N ASN A 356 -6.96 14.51 -0.34
CA ASN A 356 -5.64 14.34 -0.94
C ASN A 356 -5.34 15.66 -1.68
N LEU A 357 -4.36 16.41 -1.22
CA LEU A 357 -3.98 17.70 -1.77
C LEU A 357 -2.71 17.52 -2.59
N THR A 358 -2.79 17.72 -3.88
CA THR A 358 -1.60 17.73 -4.74
C THR A 358 -0.71 18.91 -4.38
N VAL A 359 0.57 18.66 -4.17
CA VAL A 359 1.62 19.65 -3.95
C VAL A 359 2.65 19.57 -5.07
N ASN A 360 3.44 20.62 -5.24
CA ASN A 360 4.52 20.60 -6.21
C ASN A 360 5.57 19.53 -5.86
N ASP A 361 6.20 18.97 -6.87
CA ASP A 361 7.16 17.88 -6.71
C ASP A 361 8.32 18.27 -5.78
N PHE A 362 8.66 17.37 -4.88
CA PHE A 362 9.82 17.46 -4.00
C PHE A 362 10.52 16.10 -3.91
N HIS A 363 11.72 16.11 -3.36
CA HIS A 363 12.47 14.90 -3.04
C HIS A 363 12.90 14.94 -1.57
N ASP A 364 12.82 13.80 -0.92
CA ASP A 364 13.20 13.68 0.48
C ASP A 364 14.66 14.06 0.70
N ALA A 365 14.91 14.85 1.73
CA ALA A 365 16.28 15.20 2.11
C ALA A 365 17.10 13.93 2.33
N CYS A 366 18.24 13.81 1.66
CA CYS A 366 19.13 12.66 1.79
C CYS A 366 18.47 11.30 1.46
N GLY A 367 17.35 11.26 0.73
CA GLY A 367 16.56 10.05 0.57
C GLY A 367 16.06 9.47 1.90
N GLY A 368 15.72 10.34 2.86
CA GLY A 368 15.34 9.96 4.23
C GLY A 368 16.50 9.65 5.16
N GLY A 369 17.76 9.69 4.71
CA GLY A 369 18.94 9.26 5.46
C GLY A 369 19.93 10.36 5.85
N THR A 370 21.18 10.01 5.84
CA THR A 370 22.31 10.80 6.35
C THR A 370 23.09 11.45 5.21
N CYS A 371 23.07 12.77 5.11
CA CYS A 371 23.91 13.50 4.13
C CYS A 371 24.29 14.92 4.56
N ILE A 372 23.84 15.41 5.72
CA ILE A 372 24.10 16.78 6.16
C ILE A 372 25.58 16.95 6.53
N PRO A 373 26.35 17.74 5.78
CA PRO A 373 27.78 17.92 6.05
C PRO A 373 28.01 18.86 7.23
N GLN A 374 29.18 18.72 7.85
CA GLN A 374 29.66 19.56 8.93
C GLN A 374 31.08 20.03 8.69
N TYR A 375 31.41 21.22 9.17
CA TYR A 375 32.80 21.76 9.06
C TYR A 375 33.80 20.91 9.85
N GLY A 376 34.92 20.57 9.23
CA GLY A 376 36.08 19.96 9.90
C GLY A 376 35.95 18.48 10.24
N THR A 377 34.89 17.82 9.79
CA THR A 377 34.70 16.37 9.96
C THR A 377 34.10 15.73 8.70
N ALA A 378 34.33 14.44 8.52
CA ALA A 378 33.66 13.64 7.50
C ALA A 378 32.30 13.05 8.00
N GLN A 379 32.02 13.17 9.30
CA GLN A 379 30.75 12.72 9.87
C GLN A 379 29.60 13.58 9.35
N GLN A 380 28.61 12.95 8.75
CA GLN A 380 27.36 13.59 8.30
C GLN A 380 26.25 13.34 9.30
N LEU A 381 25.24 14.22 9.31
CA LEU A 381 24.07 14.11 10.18
C LEU A 381 22.85 13.62 9.42
N ASP A 382 21.96 12.99 10.16
CA ASP A 382 20.67 12.53 9.68
C ASP A 382 19.73 13.71 9.39
N SER A 383 18.93 13.59 8.32
CA SER A 383 18.04 14.64 7.85
C SER A 383 16.59 14.44 8.28
N LEU A 384 16.17 13.20 8.61
CA LEU A 384 14.78 12.81 8.81
C LEU A 384 13.85 13.36 7.69
N GLY A 385 14.30 13.27 6.44
CA GLY A 385 13.58 13.81 5.28
C GLY A 385 12.32 13.03 4.89
N ASP A 386 12.12 11.84 5.46
CA ASP A 386 11.05 10.88 5.14
C ASP A 386 9.71 11.19 5.83
N ARG A 387 9.56 12.35 6.47
CA ARG A 387 8.39 12.68 7.30
C ARG A 387 8.09 14.16 7.42
N LEU A 388 6.80 14.49 7.68
CA LEU A 388 6.44 15.81 8.19
C LEU A 388 7.01 16.00 9.59
N MET A 389 7.59 17.17 9.82
CA MET A 389 8.18 17.51 11.12
C MET A 389 7.10 18.02 12.10
N TYR A 390 7.21 17.60 13.35
CA TYR A 390 6.32 18.05 14.42
C TYR A 390 6.56 19.54 14.71
N ARG A 391 5.55 20.35 14.82
CA ARG A 391 4.15 20.21 15.15
C ARG A 391 3.30 20.52 13.91
N LEU A 392 2.11 19.91 13.76
CA LEU A 392 1.09 20.35 12.80
C LEU A 392 0.24 21.42 13.52
N SER A 393 0.53 22.68 13.32
CA SER A 393 -0.15 23.78 13.99
C SER A 393 -1.48 24.09 13.29
N PHE A 394 -2.59 24.05 14.03
CA PHE A 394 -3.93 24.37 13.55
C PHE A 394 -4.47 25.62 14.24
N ARG A 395 -5.07 26.51 13.46
CA ARG A 395 -5.76 27.71 14.01
C ARG A 395 -7.03 28.02 13.22
N SER A 396 -8.11 28.35 13.95
CA SER A 396 -9.32 28.93 13.37
C SER A 396 -9.27 30.46 13.47
N TYR A 397 -9.47 31.14 12.35
CA TYR A 397 -9.49 32.62 12.28
C TYR A 397 -10.92 33.18 12.21
N GLY A 398 -11.93 32.32 12.34
CA GLY A 398 -13.34 32.69 12.35
C GLY A 398 -13.98 32.66 10.95
N ASP A 399 -13.31 33.13 9.95
CA ASP A 399 -13.69 33.04 8.53
C ASP A 399 -13.10 31.82 7.82
N HIS A 400 -12.00 31.28 8.34
CA HIS A 400 -11.33 30.10 7.84
C HIS A 400 -10.55 29.36 8.92
N ASP A 401 -10.24 28.10 8.64
CA ASP A 401 -9.31 27.27 9.40
C ASP A 401 -8.01 27.12 8.62
N GLN A 402 -6.89 27.07 9.31
CA GLN A 402 -5.56 26.95 8.71
C GLN A 402 -4.71 25.94 9.47
N MET A 403 -4.01 25.06 8.73
CA MET A 403 -2.94 24.21 9.21
C MET A 403 -1.62 24.62 8.58
N VAL A 404 -0.53 24.55 9.35
CA VAL A 404 0.81 24.76 8.82
C VAL A 404 1.71 23.58 9.17
N ALA A 405 2.49 23.13 8.19
CA ALA A 405 3.36 21.98 8.30
C ALA A 405 4.68 22.23 7.56
N ASN A 406 5.70 21.47 7.88
CA ASN A 406 6.99 21.52 7.20
C ASN A 406 7.68 20.17 7.18
N HIS A 407 8.66 20.00 6.29
CA HIS A 407 9.59 18.88 6.28
C HIS A 407 10.91 19.26 5.59
N SER A 408 11.91 18.38 5.72
CA SER A 408 13.21 18.55 5.08
C SER A 408 13.17 17.97 3.67
N VAL A 409 13.62 18.74 2.67
CA VAL A 409 13.66 18.31 1.27
C VAL A 409 15.06 18.52 0.68
N GLN A 410 15.39 17.73 -0.33
CA GLN A 410 16.56 17.96 -1.20
C GLN A 410 16.16 18.98 -2.27
N ILE A 411 17.00 19.98 -2.51
CA ILE A 411 16.66 21.09 -3.43
C ILE A 411 17.17 20.90 -4.86
N ASN A 412 18.11 19.99 -5.07
CA ASN A 412 18.62 19.66 -6.41
C ASN A 412 19.30 18.27 -6.43
N SER A 413 19.51 17.74 -7.62
CA SER A 413 20.16 16.43 -7.83
C SER A 413 21.69 16.44 -7.77
N SER A 414 22.35 17.61 -7.65
CA SER A 414 23.78 17.73 -7.88
C SER A 414 24.65 17.60 -6.64
N ASP A 415 24.16 18.00 -5.45
CA ASP A 415 25.00 18.17 -4.25
C ASP A 415 24.34 17.79 -2.92
N ASN A 416 23.19 17.15 -2.93
CA ASN A 416 22.39 16.80 -1.75
C ASN A 416 22.06 17.98 -0.82
N GLN A 417 22.10 19.21 -1.32
CA GLN A 417 21.75 20.36 -0.49
C GLN A 417 20.28 20.27 -0.05
N THR A 418 20.03 20.61 1.22
CA THR A 418 18.70 20.51 1.84
C THR A 418 18.09 21.87 2.17
N GLY A 419 16.78 21.96 2.07
CA GLY A 419 15.95 23.11 2.44
C GLY A 419 14.75 22.69 3.28
N ILE A 420 14.03 23.68 3.84
CA ILE A 420 12.79 23.44 4.56
C ILE A 420 11.62 23.72 3.64
N ARG A 421 10.91 22.68 3.24
CA ARG A 421 9.62 22.78 2.56
C ARG A 421 8.54 23.07 3.59
N TRP A 422 7.68 24.04 3.33
CA TRP A 422 6.60 24.43 4.20
C TRP A 422 5.31 24.62 3.43
N TYR A 423 4.19 24.43 4.13
CA TYR A 423 2.84 24.47 3.59
C TYR A 423 1.92 25.26 4.48
N VAL A 424 1.04 26.02 3.86
CA VAL A 424 -0.19 26.57 4.48
C VAL A 424 -1.36 25.86 3.83
N VAL A 425 -2.07 25.08 4.62
CA VAL A 425 -3.27 24.37 4.20
C VAL A 425 -4.48 25.03 4.83
N ARG A 426 -5.39 25.48 4.03
CA ARG A 426 -6.53 26.31 4.46
C ARG A 426 -7.86 25.62 4.16
N ARG A 427 -8.89 25.96 4.92
CA ARG A 427 -10.28 25.57 4.71
C ARG A 427 -11.19 26.75 5.06
N ASP A 428 -11.98 27.23 4.12
CA ASP A 428 -12.96 28.28 4.34
C ASP A 428 -14.27 27.65 4.87
N GLN A 429 -14.82 28.19 5.96
CA GLN A 429 -16.10 27.85 6.64
C GLN A 429 -16.79 26.53 6.16
N GLY A 430 -16.24 25.37 6.54
CA GLY A 430 -16.87 24.07 6.24
C GLY A 430 -16.66 23.56 4.80
N GLY A 431 -15.88 24.27 3.99
CA GLY A 431 -15.40 23.81 2.68
C GLY A 431 -14.32 22.72 2.79
N PRO A 432 -13.80 22.22 1.66
CA PRO A 432 -12.67 21.31 1.66
C PRO A 432 -11.36 22.04 2.01
N PHE A 433 -10.38 21.28 2.48
CA PHE A 433 -9.01 21.80 2.62
C PHE A 433 -8.34 21.97 1.25
N TYR A 434 -7.46 22.96 1.14
CA TYR A 434 -6.63 23.22 -0.03
C TYR A 434 -5.26 23.76 0.38
N VAL A 435 -4.25 23.62 -0.48
CA VAL A 435 -2.94 24.25 -0.28
C VAL A 435 -3.08 25.72 -0.68
N ASP A 436 -2.96 26.59 0.29
CA ASP A 436 -3.00 28.04 0.09
C ASP A 436 -1.64 28.56 -0.36
N LYS A 437 -0.58 28.10 0.32
CA LYS A 437 0.81 28.46 0.03
C LYS A 437 1.73 27.27 0.26
N GLU A 438 2.75 27.17 -0.59
CA GLU A 438 3.85 26.25 -0.41
C GLU A 438 5.13 26.85 -1.00
N SER A 439 6.27 26.56 -0.37
CA SER A 439 7.59 26.93 -0.90
C SER A 439 8.69 26.18 -0.15
N THR A 440 9.90 26.22 -0.69
CA THR A 440 11.09 25.64 -0.04
C THR A 440 12.06 26.75 0.36
N PHE A 441 12.28 26.91 1.67
CA PHE A 441 13.22 27.90 2.19
C PHE A 441 14.67 27.39 2.10
N SER A 442 15.42 27.89 1.11
CA SER A 442 16.86 27.66 0.93
C SER A 442 17.50 28.83 0.17
N PRO A 443 17.64 30.02 0.82
CA PRO A 443 18.01 31.27 0.15
C PRO A 443 19.49 31.33 -0.29
N ASP A 444 20.32 30.36 0.01
CA ASP A 444 21.73 30.25 -0.41
C ASP A 444 22.09 28.80 -0.73
N VAL A 445 23.18 28.63 -1.47
CA VAL A 445 23.65 27.33 -2.00
C VAL A 445 24.73 26.66 -1.13
N SER A 446 25.02 27.18 0.05
CA SER A 446 26.10 26.68 0.91
C SER A 446 25.65 26.15 2.25
N THR A 447 24.43 26.49 2.66
CA THR A 447 23.86 26.13 3.95
C THR A 447 22.81 25.05 3.79
N TYR A 448 23.03 23.93 4.44
CA TYR A 448 22.06 22.84 4.59
C TYR A 448 21.10 23.20 5.71
N ARG A 449 19.79 22.99 5.49
CA ARG A 449 18.70 23.28 6.43
C ARG A 449 17.86 22.06 6.60
N TRP A 450 17.61 21.68 7.86
CA TRP A 450 16.80 20.50 8.18
C TRP A 450 16.18 20.61 9.58
N MET A 451 15.38 19.65 10.02
CA MET A 451 14.74 19.59 11.34
C MET A 451 13.97 20.86 11.64
N GLY A 452 13.08 21.24 10.73
CA GLY A 452 12.24 22.41 10.89
C GLY A 452 11.09 22.19 11.87
N SER A 453 10.63 23.27 12.55
CA SER A 453 9.36 23.33 13.25
C SER A 453 8.68 24.65 12.94
N ILE A 454 7.37 24.62 12.65
CA ILE A 454 6.60 25.78 12.20
C ILE A 454 5.35 25.95 13.05
N ALA A 455 4.99 27.21 13.35
CA ALA A 455 3.75 27.57 14.02
C ALA A 455 3.17 28.86 13.43
N GLN A 456 1.91 29.14 13.77
CA GLN A 456 1.19 30.32 13.31
C GLN A 456 0.56 31.09 14.51
N ASN A 457 0.69 32.40 14.49
CA ASN A 457 0.13 33.27 15.53
C ASN A 457 -1.31 33.75 15.21
N LYS A 458 -1.91 34.59 16.09
CA LYS A 458 -3.27 35.12 15.91
C LYS A 458 -3.45 36.01 14.68
N ASP A 459 -2.36 36.60 14.15
CA ASP A 459 -2.38 37.48 12.98
C ASP A 459 -2.08 36.75 11.69
N GLY A 460 -1.86 35.40 11.74
CA GLY A 460 -1.51 34.54 10.60
C GLY A 460 -0.04 34.64 10.19
N ASP A 461 0.82 35.28 11.00
CA ASP A 461 2.25 35.23 10.79
C ASP A 461 2.78 33.82 11.08
N LEU A 462 3.73 33.34 10.27
CA LEU A 462 4.37 32.05 10.43
C LEU A 462 5.75 32.21 11.06
N GLY A 463 6.02 31.46 12.12
CA GLY A 463 7.36 31.34 12.70
C GLY A 463 7.95 29.97 12.40
N LEU A 464 9.15 29.91 11.82
CA LEU A 464 9.86 28.68 11.46
C LEU A 464 11.24 28.69 12.12
N GLY A 465 11.49 27.67 12.94
CA GLY A 465 12.83 27.36 13.46
C GLY A 465 13.42 26.15 12.75
N TYR A 466 14.76 26.07 12.62
CA TYR A 466 15.42 24.99 11.89
C TYR A 466 16.91 24.87 12.26
N SER A 467 17.47 23.69 12.02
CA SER A 467 18.91 23.44 12.11
C SER A 467 19.64 23.90 10.84
N THR A 468 20.88 24.36 10.98
CA THR A 468 21.75 24.75 9.86
C THR A 468 23.12 24.09 9.99
N SER A 469 23.74 23.68 8.88
CA SER A 469 25.13 23.20 8.80
C SER A 469 25.67 23.33 7.38
N GLY A 470 26.93 23.00 7.18
CA GLY A 470 27.56 22.99 5.83
C GLY A 470 29.03 22.63 5.89
N VAL A 471 29.62 22.44 4.71
CA VAL A 471 31.08 22.13 4.60
C VAL A 471 31.99 23.19 5.19
N THR A 472 31.49 24.43 5.33
CA THR A 472 32.25 25.58 5.89
C THR A 472 31.67 26.07 7.21
N SER A 473 30.60 25.43 7.71
CA SER A 473 29.92 25.84 8.95
C SER A 473 29.61 24.64 9.83
N VAL A 474 29.70 24.82 11.13
CA VAL A 474 29.26 23.86 12.14
C VAL A 474 27.74 23.86 12.27
N PRO A 475 27.14 22.81 12.82
CA PRO A 475 25.72 22.80 13.14
C PRO A 475 25.30 23.99 14.00
N GLY A 476 24.19 24.59 13.71
CA GLY A 476 23.67 25.77 14.40
C GLY A 476 22.16 25.88 14.32
N ILE A 477 21.61 26.86 15.04
CA ILE A 477 20.17 27.07 15.22
C ILE A 477 19.78 28.41 14.61
N SER A 478 18.78 28.39 13.74
CA SER A 478 18.28 29.58 13.05
C SER A 478 16.75 29.64 13.07
N VAL A 479 16.21 30.83 12.92
CA VAL A 479 14.79 31.08 12.78
C VAL A 479 14.53 31.98 11.58
N THR A 480 13.37 31.83 10.97
CA THR A 480 12.80 32.71 9.95
C THR A 480 11.31 32.80 10.13
N GLY A 481 10.62 33.50 9.27
CA GLY A 481 9.17 33.50 9.28
C GLY A 481 8.59 34.27 8.11
N LEU A 482 7.27 34.16 7.97
CA LEU A 482 6.47 34.84 6.97
C LEU A 482 5.52 35.80 7.67
N LYS A 483 5.62 37.09 7.38
CA LYS A 483 4.66 38.09 7.86
C LYS A 483 3.39 38.03 7.03
N ASN A 484 2.26 37.78 7.66
CA ASN A 484 0.97 37.74 6.97
C ASN A 484 0.66 39.08 6.28
N GLY A 485 0.13 39.04 5.06
CA GLY A 485 -0.21 40.23 4.29
C GLY A 485 0.98 40.94 3.61
N THR A 486 2.19 40.36 3.67
CA THR A 486 3.33 40.77 2.85
C THR A 486 3.47 39.85 1.63
N ASP A 487 4.59 39.94 0.92
CA ASP A 487 4.96 38.98 -0.13
C ASP A 487 5.02 37.55 0.44
N ASP A 488 4.73 36.56 -0.40
CA ASP A 488 4.67 35.16 0.01
C ASP A 488 6.07 34.53 0.20
N LEU A 489 7.03 35.32 0.72
CA LEU A 489 8.42 34.92 0.91
C LEU A 489 8.80 34.95 2.40
N MET A 490 9.40 33.85 2.87
CA MET A 490 10.04 33.85 4.19
C MET A 490 11.11 34.95 4.26
N GLU A 491 11.24 35.55 5.43
CA GLU A 491 12.29 36.55 5.68
C GLU A 491 13.68 35.93 5.68
N LEU A 492 14.72 36.76 5.58
CA LEU A 492 16.09 36.30 5.76
C LEU A 492 16.26 35.63 7.13
N GLY A 493 16.70 34.38 7.12
CA GLY A 493 16.89 33.61 8.35
C GLY A 493 17.90 34.26 9.28
N GLN A 494 17.55 34.33 10.56
CA GLN A 494 18.42 34.86 11.62
C GLN A 494 18.98 33.71 12.46
N ARG A 495 20.31 33.76 12.71
CA ARG A 495 20.91 32.81 13.63
C ARG A 495 20.51 33.15 15.07
N MET A 496 19.86 32.20 15.72
CA MET A 496 19.35 32.39 17.10
C MET A 496 20.47 32.23 18.14
N TYR A 497 21.45 31.36 17.86
CA TYR A 497 22.55 31.10 18.77
C TYR A 497 23.91 31.16 18.07
N ASN A 498 24.84 31.98 18.67
CA ASN A 498 26.19 32.23 18.17
C ASN A 498 27.29 31.75 19.15
N GLY A 499 27.04 30.63 19.89
CA GLY A 499 28.04 30.05 20.77
C GLY A 499 29.29 29.54 20.04
N SER A 500 30.28 29.07 20.80
CA SER A 500 31.45 28.38 20.25
C SER A 500 31.06 26.97 19.79
N ASP A 501 30.28 26.94 18.72
CA ASP A 501 29.72 25.73 18.18
C ASP A 501 30.83 24.85 17.58
N GLN A 502 30.70 23.54 17.68
CA GLN A 502 31.60 22.57 17.09
C GLN A 502 30.79 21.57 16.25
N SER A 503 31.48 20.88 15.35
CA SER A 503 30.90 19.79 14.64
C SER A 503 30.72 18.57 15.56
N TYR A 504 29.64 17.86 15.35
CA TYR A 504 29.41 16.57 16.01
C TYR A 504 30.41 15.56 15.45
N GLN A 505 31.19 14.93 16.32
CA GLN A 505 32.24 13.98 15.94
C GLN A 505 32.06 12.62 16.64
N GLY A 506 30.82 12.28 17.00
CA GLY A 506 30.47 10.99 17.56
C GLY A 506 30.53 9.87 16.53
N THR A 507 30.34 8.63 16.98
CA THR A 507 30.26 7.46 16.09
C THR A 507 28.89 7.31 15.42
N TYR A 508 27.95 8.17 15.77
CA TYR A 508 26.55 8.12 15.31
C TYR A 508 26.23 9.35 14.48
N SER A 509 25.40 9.16 13.44
CA SER A 509 24.92 10.26 12.59
C SER A 509 23.66 10.96 13.15
N ARG A 510 23.15 10.50 14.31
CA ARG A 510 21.90 10.97 14.92
C ARG A 510 21.98 12.45 15.30
N TRP A 511 20.98 13.22 14.86
CA TRP A 511 20.59 14.53 15.30
C TRP A 511 19.17 14.39 15.91
N GLY A 512 18.69 15.30 16.74
CA GLY A 512 17.37 15.18 17.38
C GLY A 512 16.24 14.89 16.39
N ASP A 513 15.27 14.04 16.77
CA ASP A 513 14.11 13.71 15.93
C ASP A 513 13.06 14.81 15.92
N TYR A 514 13.23 15.81 16.79
CA TYR A 514 12.33 16.92 17.00
C TYR A 514 13.08 18.24 17.12
N SER A 515 12.45 19.29 16.68
CA SER A 515 12.62 20.65 17.19
C SER A 515 11.23 21.21 17.44
N SER A 516 11.08 22.27 18.23
CA SER A 516 9.73 22.70 18.62
C SER A 516 9.59 24.22 18.63
N VAL A 517 8.65 24.74 17.84
CA VAL A 517 8.13 26.11 17.92
C VAL A 517 6.80 26.11 18.65
N SER A 518 6.60 27.00 19.59
CA SER A 518 5.34 27.20 20.32
C SER A 518 4.98 28.68 20.34
N VAL A 519 3.70 29.03 20.14
CA VAL A 519 3.19 30.39 20.26
C VAL A 519 3.03 30.73 21.73
N ASP A 520 3.52 31.92 22.15
CA ASP A 520 3.38 32.45 23.51
C ASP A 520 1.91 32.79 23.81
N PRO A 521 1.21 32.03 24.66
CA PRO A 521 -0.20 32.30 24.91
C PRO A 521 -0.44 33.58 25.71
N SER A 522 0.61 34.25 26.25
CA SER A 522 0.48 35.51 26.95
C SER A 522 0.27 36.70 26.03
N ASP A 523 0.74 36.65 24.80
CA ASP A 523 0.56 37.68 23.77
C ASP A 523 -0.10 37.14 22.47
N ASP A 524 -0.17 35.81 22.35
CA ASP A 524 -0.69 35.07 21.19
C ASP A 524 -0.03 35.50 19.86
N CYS A 525 1.24 35.91 19.92
CA CYS A 525 1.94 36.60 18.87
C CYS A 525 3.39 36.17 18.71
N SER A 526 4.13 36.11 19.80
CA SER A 526 5.53 35.71 19.78
C SER A 526 5.68 34.21 19.72
N PHE A 527 6.81 33.76 19.17
CA PHE A 527 7.17 32.37 19.08
C PHE A 527 8.34 32.06 20.01
N TRP A 528 8.28 30.89 20.64
CA TRP A 528 9.40 30.30 21.36
C TRP A 528 9.88 29.07 20.59
N TYR A 529 11.19 28.93 20.47
CA TYR A 529 11.81 27.84 19.74
C TYR A 529 12.91 27.17 20.54
N THR A 530 13.01 25.84 20.43
CA THR A 530 14.12 25.06 20.95
C THR A 530 14.70 24.16 19.86
N ASN A 531 16.02 23.99 19.95
CA ASN A 531 16.75 23.04 19.12
C ASN A 531 18.10 22.74 19.77
N GLU A 532 18.79 21.73 19.26
CA GLU A 532 20.10 21.33 19.79
C GLU A 532 21.28 22.01 19.05
N TYR A 533 22.41 22.05 19.73
CA TYR A 533 23.72 22.42 19.22
C TYR A 533 24.81 21.60 19.89
N VAL A 534 26.01 21.56 19.30
CA VAL A 534 27.16 20.86 19.88
C VAL A 534 28.04 21.82 20.65
N LYS A 535 28.29 21.52 21.93
CA LYS A 535 29.16 22.30 22.80
C LYS A 535 30.56 21.71 22.83
N PRO A 536 31.63 22.53 22.87
CA PRO A 536 32.99 22.04 23.06
C PRO A 536 33.10 21.15 24.31
N PRO A 537 33.83 20.02 24.25
CA PRO A 537 34.03 19.15 25.40
C PRO A 537 34.83 19.85 26.51
N VAL A 538 34.41 19.67 27.74
CA VAL A 538 35.17 20.10 28.90
C VAL A 538 36.37 19.16 29.15
N LEU A 539 36.32 17.92 28.64
CA LEU A 539 37.34 16.87 28.64
C LEU A 539 37.33 16.18 27.27
N SER A 540 38.48 15.74 26.77
CA SER A 540 38.82 15.33 25.40
C SER A 540 38.04 14.13 24.81
N PHE A 541 36.92 13.67 25.36
CA PHE A 541 36.25 12.44 24.94
C PHE A 541 34.73 12.57 24.74
N ASP A 542 34.07 13.70 25.02
CA ASP A 542 32.62 13.79 24.99
C ASP A 542 32.14 14.97 24.13
N PHE A 543 31.67 14.67 22.91
CA PHE A 543 30.91 15.61 22.09
C PHE A 543 29.46 15.58 22.59
N LEU A 544 29.11 16.63 23.36
CA LEU A 544 27.86 16.64 24.06
C LEU A 544 26.92 17.66 23.41
N TRP A 545 25.73 17.20 23.05
CA TRP A 545 24.68 18.13 22.65
C TRP A 545 24.22 18.98 23.86
N ASN A 546 23.74 20.14 23.55
CA ASN A 546 23.01 21.04 24.47
C ASN A 546 21.85 21.64 23.69
N THR A 547 20.82 22.07 24.39
CA THR A 547 19.69 22.76 23.78
C THR A 547 19.75 24.26 24.05
N VAL A 548 19.11 25.02 23.17
CA VAL A 548 18.90 26.48 23.33
C VAL A 548 17.41 26.75 23.23
N VAL A 549 16.95 27.66 24.05
CA VAL A 549 15.59 28.22 23.98
C VAL A 549 15.70 29.70 23.61
N GLY A 550 14.91 30.13 22.63
CA GLY A 550 14.87 31.57 22.27
C GLY A 550 13.47 32.00 21.86
N LYS A 551 13.20 33.30 22.12
CA LYS A 551 11.97 33.97 21.71
C LYS A 551 12.21 34.79 20.46
N PHE A 552 11.30 34.74 19.48
CA PHE A 552 11.31 35.59 18.32
C PHE A 552 9.91 36.10 17.97
N SER A 553 9.80 37.21 17.29
CA SER A 553 8.52 37.81 16.92
C SER A 553 8.69 38.81 15.78
N PHE A 554 7.63 39.06 15.06
CA PHE A 554 7.51 40.23 14.18
C PHE A 554 7.14 41.47 15.01
N GLY A 555 7.73 42.59 14.68
CA GLY A 555 7.41 43.84 15.37
C GLY A 555 5.92 44.21 15.21
N ASN A 556 5.23 44.48 16.34
CA ASN A 556 3.82 44.87 16.43
C ASN A 556 2.81 43.88 15.78
N CYS A 557 2.38 42.90 16.53
CA CYS A 557 1.22 42.05 16.26
C CYS A 557 -0.14 42.79 16.37
N SER A 558 -0.22 44.05 16.47
CA SER A 558 -1.47 44.83 16.59
C SER A 558 -1.67 45.68 15.36
N GLY A 559 -2.02 45.06 14.23
CA GLY A 559 -2.51 45.77 13.07
C GLY A 559 -4.02 45.95 13.16
N SER A 560 -4.51 47.18 13.06
CA SER A 560 -5.88 47.41 12.61
C SER A 560 -5.97 46.78 11.19
N THR A 561 -6.85 45.79 11.03
CA THR A 561 -7.15 45.24 9.69
C THR A 561 -7.56 46.41 8.76
N PRO A 562 -6.95 46.58 7.57
CA PRO A 562 -7.50 47.45 6.56
C PRO A 562 -8.94 46.97 6.26
N SER A 563 -9.83 47.93 5.96
CA SER A 563 -11.15 47.57 5.47
C SER A 563 -10.98 46.56 4.29
N SER A 564 -11.42 45.31 4.46
CA SER A 564 -11.18 44.19 3.57
C SER A 564 -12.50 43.62 3.04
N PHE A 565 -12.43 42.58 2.29
CA PHE A 565 -13.58 41.81 1.84
C PHE A 565 -13.33 40.34 2.06
N ALA A 566 -14.39 39.55 2.15
CA ALA A 566 -14.33 38.09 2.26
C ALA A 566 -15.00 37.44 1.04
N LEU A 567 -14.47 36.30 0.61
CA LEU A 567 -15.10 35.44 -0.38
C LEU A 567 -15.69 34.21 0.33
N SER A 568 -16.86 33.79 -0.13
CA SER A 568 -17.47 32.51 0.31
C SER A 568 -18.10 31.79 -0.87
N ALA A 569 -17.93 30.48 -0.93
CA ALA A 569 -18.61 29.65 -1.89
C ALA A 569 -20.01 29.27 -1.40
N ASN A 570 -21.02 29.42 -2.26
CA ASN A 570 -22.39 29.07 -1.94
C ASN A 570 -22.66 27.59 -2.27
N ALA A 571 -23.48 26.92 -1.50
CA ALA A 571 -23.88 25.53 -1.78
C ALA A 571 -24.51 25.38 -3.18
N PRO A 572 -24.18 24.33 -3.93
CA PRO A 572 -23.25 23.26 -3.59
C PRO A 572 -21.78 23.67 -3.77
N THR A 573 -20.96 23.46 -2.75
CA THR A 573 -19.50 23.72 -2.78
C THR A 573 -18.70 22.53 -3.34
N THR A 574 -19.36 21.39 -3.48
CA THR A 574 -18.78 20.15 -4.04
C THR A 574 -19.66 19.67 -5.19
N GLN A 575 -19.05 19.35 -6.32
CA GLN A 575 -19.72 18.71 -7.45
C GLN A 575 -18.88 17.55 -7.99
N THR A 576 -19.57 16.51 -8.45
CA THR A 576 -18.93 15.34 -9.08
C THR A 576 -19.31 15.35 -10.57
N VAL A 577 -18.33 15.30 -11.43
CA VAL A 577 -18.51 15.28 -12.88
C VAL A 577 -17.66 14.19 -13.52
N THR A 578 -18.06 13.73 -14.69
CA THR A 578 -17.24 12.85 -15.51
C THR A 578 -16.28 13.70 -16.35
N ALA A 579 -15.05 13.26 -16.55
CA ALA A 579 -14.10 13.94 -17.44
C ALA A 579 -14.74 14.20 -18.82
N GLY A 580 -14.57 15.41 -19.36
CA GLY A 580 -15.25 15.86 -20.56
C GLY A 580 -16.61 16.54 -20.34
N THR A 581 -17.01 16.77 -19.08
CA THR A 581 -18.21 17.53 -18.74
C THR A 581 -17.94 19.04 -18.84
N THR A 582 -18.84 19.78 -19.46
CA THR A 582 -18.75 21.24 -19.60
C THR A 582 -19.90 21.92 -18.85
N GLY A 583 -19.72 23.20 -18.48
CA GLY A 583 -20.75 24.02 -17.86
C GLY A 583 -20.98 23.74 -16.38
N THR A 584 -20.01 23.15 -15.65
CA THR A 584 -20.11 23.00 -14.19
C THR A 584 -19.93 24.35 -13.52
N THR A 585 -20.91 24.79 -12.73
CA THR A 585 -20.90 26.15 -12.17
C THR A 585 -20.96 26.16 -10.65
N TYR A 586 -20.21 27.10 -10.05
CA TYR A 586 -20.26 27.41 -8.62
C TYR A 586 -20.56 28.90 -8.44
N SER A 587 -21.37 29.23 -7.45
CA SER A 587 -21.67 30.61 -7.09
C SER A 587 -20.76 31.04 -5.96
N ILE A 588 -20.04 32.16 -6.15
CA ILE A 588 -19.11 32.73 -5.16
C ILE A 588 -19.65 34.08 -4.73
N THR A 589 -19.80 34.30 -3.43
CA THR A 589 -20.20 35.58 -2.87
C THR A 589 -18.99 36.34 -2.34
N VAL A 590 -18.87 37.58 -2.74
CA VAL A 590 -17.89 38.54 -2.20
C VAL A 590 -18.62 39.49 -1.26
N THR A 591 -18.21 39.52 0.00
CA THR A 591 -18.83 40.33 1.07
C THR A 591 -17.86 41.42 1.52
N PRO A 592 -18.16 42.70 1.28
CA PRO A 592 -17.31 43.79 1.75
C PRO A 592 -17.42 43.93 3.27
N ALA A 593 -16.30 44.13 3.97
CA ALA A 593 -16.30 44.52 5.35
C ALA A 593 -16.80 45.98 5.51
N SER A 594 -17.23 46.36 6.72
CA SER A 594 -17.72 47.71 6.99
C SER A 594 -16.68 48.77 6.60
N GLY A 595 -17.07 49.66 5.67
CA GLY A 595 -16.21 50.72 5.16
C GLY A 595 -15.35 50.35 3.93
N TYR A 596 -15.41 49.14 3.44
CA TYR A 596 -14.77 48.74 2.17
C TYR A 596 -15.61 49.25 1.01
N ASN A 597 -14.98 49.99 0.07
CA ASN A 597 -15.60 50.58 -1.11
C ASN A 597 -14.76 50.41 -2.37
N GLY A 598 -13.82 49.42 -2.33
CA GLY A 598 -12.92 49.16 -3.44
C GLY A 598 -13.51 48.29 -4.55
N VAL A 599 -12.70 48.07 -5.57
CA VAL A 599 -12.97 47.15 -6.67
C VAL A 599 -12.21 45.86 -6.43
N VAL A 600 -12.87 44.71 -6.53
CA VAL A 600 -12.24 43.38 -6.33
C VAL A 600 -12.07 42.72 -7.68
N ASP A 601 -10.83 42.48 -8.09
CA ASP A 601 -10.47 41.64 -9.23
C ASP A 601 -10.52 40.18 -8.81
N LEU A 602 -11.24 39.35 -9.56
CA LEU A 602 -11.44 37.93 -9.27
C LEU A 602 -10.66 37.07 -10.26
N SER A 603 -9.94 36.10 -9.76
CA SER A 603 -9.12 35.18 -10.57
C SER A 603 -9.22 33.74 -10.04
N VAL A 604 -9.01 32.79 -10.94
CA VAL A 604 -8.70 31.41 -10.60
C VAL A 604 -7.22 31.22 -10.84
N GLY A 605 -6.46 30.89 -9.81
CA GLY A 605 -5.03 30.70 -9.90
C GLY A 605 -4.63 29.42 -10.63
N SER A 606 -3.45 28.88 -10.35
CA SER A 606 -2.94 27.61 -10.89
C SER A 606 -3.75 26.37 -10.49
N THR A 607 -4.79 26.54 -9.68
CA THR A 607 -5.67 25.48 -9.18
C THR A 607 -6.75 25.02 -10.17
N CYS A 608 -6.88 25.66 -11.34
CA CYS A 608 -7.73 25.13 -12.41
C CYS A 608 -7.13 23.80 -12.92
N PRO A 609 -7.91 22.71 -12.97
CA PRO A 609 -7.38 21.40 -13.33
C PRO A 609 -6.69 21.41 -14.69
N SER A 610 -5.55 20.73 -14.82
CA SER A 610 -4.91 20.53 -16.12
C SER A 610 -5.88 19.82 -17.06
N GLY A 611 -6.01 20.34 -18.29
CA GLY A 611 -6.98 19.86 -19.26
C GLY A 611 -8.41 20.40 -19.06
N ALA A 612 -8.63 21.30 -18.07
CA ALA A 612 -9.88 22.02 -17.90
C ALA A 612 -9.72 23.53 -18.17
N THR A 613 -10.82 24.24 -18.32
CA THR A 613 -10.85 25.69 -18.34
C THR A 613 -11.75 26.22 -17.24
N CYS A 614 -11.28 27.25 -16.53
CA CYS A 614 -12.00 27.90 -15.45
C CYS A 614 -12.25 29.37 -15.84
N SER A 615 -13.47 29.84 -15.70
CA SER A 615 -13.84 31.24 -16.01
C SER A 615 -14.75 31.81 -14.93
N LEU A 616 -14.59 33.10 -14.63
CA LEU A 616 -15.40 33.84 -13.68
C LEU A 616 -16.23 34.90 -14.40
N SER A 617 -17.49 35.01 -14.05
CA SER A 617 -18.38 36.02 -14.61
C SER A 617 -19.34 36.60 -13.56
N PRO A 618 -19.19 37.90 -13.20
CA PRO A 618 -18.15 38.83 -13.60
C PRO A 618 -16.79 38.50 -13.00
N SER A 619 -15.68 38.82 -13.65
CA SER A 619 -14.32 38.71 -13.14
C SER A 619 -13.88 39.94 -12.32
N GLN A 620 -14.71 40.90 -12.12
CA GLN A 620 -14.48 42.10 -11.32
C GLN A 620 -15.78 42.56 -10.66
N ILE A 621 -15.72 42.96 -9.42
CA ILE A 621 -16.84 43.49 -8.64
C ILE A 621 -16.45 44.85 -8.08
N ASP A 622 -17.22 45.89 -8.41
CA ASP A 622 -17.06 47.24 -7.87
C ASP A 622 -18.12 47.49 -6.80
N PHE A 623 -17.66 47.68 -5.57
CA PHE A 623 -18.53 47.96 -4.43
C PHE A 623 -18.91 49.44 -4.33
N GLY A 624 -18.06 50.34 -4.80
CA GLY A 624 -18.35 51.80 -4.76
C GLY A 624 -18.86 52.25 -3.41
N SER A 625 -20.13 52.65 -3.28
CA SER A 625 -20.81 53.00 -2.03
C SER A 625 -21.66 51.86 -1.46
N SER A 626 -21.65 50.67 -2.06
CA SER A 626 -22.46 49.53 -1.64
C SER A 626 -21.76 48.73 -0.55
N SER A 627 -22.48 48.44 0.53
CA SER A 627 -22.05 47.45 1.53
C SER A 627 -22.74 46.08 1.39
N ALA A 628 -23.50 45.88 0.34
CA ALA A 628 -24.20 44.61 0.08
C ALA A 628 -23.26 43.60 -0.56
N PRO A 629 -23.33 42.30 -0.17
CA PRO A 629 -22.62 41.23 -0.87
C PRO A 629 -22.96 41.14 -2.34
N ALA A 630 -22.01 40.82 -3.21
CA ALA A 630 -22.17 40.59 -4.64
C ALA A 630 -21.69 39.19 -5.02
N THR A 631 -22.17 38.65 -6.13
CA THR A 631 -21.86 37.30 -6.57
C THR A 631 -21.16 37.25 -7.93
N THR A 632 -20.26 36.27 -8.08
CA THR A 632 -19.72 35.85 -9.39
C THR A 632 -19.99 34.34 -9.56
N ILE A 633 -19.99 33.89 -10.81
CA ILE A 633 -20.13 32.50 -11.17
C ILE A 633 -18.80 32.00 -11.72
N LEU A 634 -18.25 31.00 -11.04
CA LEU A 634 -17.14 30.19 -11.55
C LEU A 634 -17.73 29.10 -12.45
N THR A 635 -17.31 29.03 -13.71
CA THR A 635 -17.64 27.95 -14.64
C THR A 635 -16.38 27.09 -14.88
N VAL A 636 -16.50 25.80 -14.73
CA VAL A 636 -15.44 24.83 -14.99
C VAL A 636 -15.86 23.88 -16.09
N ASP A 637 -15.10 23.85 -17.18
CA ASP A 637 -15.27 22.96 -18.31
C ASP A 637 -14.13 21.95 -18.32
N THR A 638 -14.39 20.68 -18.03
CA THR A 638 -13.39 19.60 -18.10
C THR A 638 -13.30 19.05 -19.53
N SER A 639 -12.15 18.53 -19.90
CA SER A 639 -11.97 17.74 -21.14
C SER A 639 -11.82 16.26 -20.81
N THR A 640 -11.87 15.41 -21.83
CA THR A 640 -11.61 13.96 -21.66
C THR A 640 -10.16 13.64 -21.26
N SER A 641 -9.28 14.62 -21.26
CA SER A 641 -7.90 14.51 -20.77
C SER A 641 -7.72 15.02 -19.34
N THR A 642 -8.79 15.58 -18.72
CA THR A 642 -8.74 15.97 -17.31
C THR A 642 -8.66 14.71 -16.45
N THR A 643 -7.60 14.58 -15.66
CA THR A 643 -7.35 13.37 -14.85
C THR A 643 -8.46 13.20 -13.81
N ALA A 644 -8.88 11.96 -13.59
CA ALA A 644 -9.83 11.64 -12.53
C ALA A 644 -9.16 11.81 -11.17
N GLN A 645 -9.63 12.77 -10.40
CA GLN A 645 -9.27 13.05 -9.01
C GLN A 645 -10.13 14.19 -8.46
N ASN A 646 -9.95 14.47 -7.17
CA ASN A 646 -10.54 15.62 -6.52
C ASN A 646 -9.66 16.86 -6.74
N TYR A 647 -10.26 17.93 -7.29
CA TYR A 647 -9.62 19.21 -7.51
C TYR A 647 -10.20 20.26 -6.56
N ASN A 648 -9.34 20.89 -5.81
CA ASN A 648 -9.71 22.06 -5.01
C ASN A 648 -9.42 23.31 -5.82
N ILE A 649 -10.48 23.95 -6.34
CA ILE A 649 -10.36 25.12 -7.21
C ILE A 649 -10.50 26.38 -6.36
N VAL A 650 -9.42 27.14 -6.24
CA VAL A 650 -9.36 28.37 -5.45
C VAL A 650 -9.74 29.56 -6.30
N VAL A 651 -10.72 30.34 -5.82
CA VAL A 651 -11.07 31.65 -6.37
C VAL A 651 -10.48 32.72 -5.47
N LYS A 652 -9.59 33.53 -6.02
CA LYS A 652 -8.93 34.64 -5.32
C LYS A 652 -9.54 35.98 -5.75
N GLY A 653 -9.85 36.81 -4.77
CA GLY A 653 -10.16 38.21 -4.95
C GLY A 653 -8.97 39.06 -4.51
N THR A 654 -8.67 40.12 -5.27
CA THR A 654 -7.59 41.07 -4.97
C THR A 654 -8.14 42.48 -5.13
N ASP A 655 -7.89 43.39 -4.19
CA ASP A 655 -8.27 44.77 -4.34
C ASP A 655 -7.49 45.39 -5.49
N HIS A 656 -8.23 46.02 -6.45
CA HIS A 656 -7.68 46.59 -7.68
C HIS A 656 -6.65 47.68 -7.42
N SER A 657 -6.81 48.45 -6.34
CA SER A 657 -5.95 49.57 -5.97
C SER A 657 -4.84 49.18 -5.00
N ASN A 658 -5.02 48.08 -4.22
CA ASN A 658 -4.08 47.60 -3.22
C ASN A 658 -3.97 46.07 -3.24
N SER A 659 -2.98 45.55 -3.94
CA SER A 659 -2.75 44.13 -4.11
C SER A 659 -2.46 43.34 -2.82
N SER A 660 -2.21 44.04 -1.71
CA SER A 660 -2.05 43.42 -0.38
C SER A 660 -3.38 43.07 0.30
N ILE A 661 -4.49 43.62 -0.16
CA ILE A 661 -5.83 43.27 0.32
C ILE A 661 -6.38 42.14 -0.56
N THR A 662 -6.41 40.94 -0.03
CA THR A 662 -6.87 39.75 -0.75
C THR A 662 -7.87 38.96 0.08
N GLY A 663 -8.77 38.25 -0.58
CA GLY A 663 -9.63 37.24 0.01
C GLY A 663 -9.73 36.06 -0.96
N GLN A 664 -9.99 34.88 -0.46
CA GLN A 664 -10.14 33.70 -1.31
C GLN A 664 -11.15 32.71 -0.74
N THR A 665 -11.65 31.86 -1.60
CA THR A 665 -12.52 30.73 -1.25
C THR A 665 -12.25 29.59 -2.18
N SER A 666 -12.70 28.40 -1.83
CA SER A 666 -12.48 27.23 -2.67
C SER A 666 -13.76 26.43 -2.89
N VAL A 667 -13.77 25.68 -3.98
CA VAL A 667 -14.80 24.71 -4.32
C VAL A 667 -14.14 23.39 -4.70
N LEU A 668 -14.81 22.27 -4.41
CA LEU A 668 -14.33 20.94 -4.75
C LEU A 668 -14.98 20.43 -6.03
N LEU A 669 -14.18 20.08 -7.02
CA LEU A 669 -14.61 19.38 -8.22
C LEU A 669 -14.04 17.96 -8.18
N ALA A 670 -14.89 16.95 -7.99
CA ALA A 670 -14.52 15.55 -8.15
C ALA A 670 -14.68 15.15 -9.62
N VAL A 671 -13.57 14.86 -10.29
CA VAL A 671 -13.60 14.37 -11.67
C VAL A 671 -13.47 12.86 -11.67
N THR A 672 -14.43 12.17 -12.27
CA THR A 672 -14.50 10.72 -12.32
C THR A 672 -14.19 10.21 -13.72
N ASP A 673 -13.55 9.04 -13.82
CA ASP A 673 -13.22 8.37 -15.07
C ASP A 673 -13.14 6.84 -14.84
N PHE A 674 -12.82 6.08 -15.88
CA PHE A 674 -12.54 4.66 -15.78
C PHE A 674 -11.24 4.29 -16.48
N SER A 675 -10.68 3.15 -16.14
CA SER A 675 -9.60 2.52 -16.90
C SER A 675 -9.97 1.09 -17.25
N LEU A 676 -9.29 0.50 -18.25
CA LEU A 676 -9.45 -0.90 -18.59
C LEU A 676 -8.21 -1.70 -18.18
N SER A 677 -8.45 -2.91 -17.69
CA SER A 677 -7.39 -3.89 -17.47
C SER A 677 -7.75 -5.24 -18.09
N SER A 678 -6.74 -6.00 -18.48
CA SER A 678 -6.86 -7.37 -19.02
C SER A 678 -6.10 -8.33 -18.13
N ASN A 679 -6.74 -9.40 -17.72
CA ASN A 679 -6.10 -10.46 -16.95
C ASN A 679 -6.40 -11.85 -17.54
N PRO A 680 -5.36 -12.61 -17.95
CA PRO A 680 -3.96 -12.19 -18.02
C PRO A 680 -3.72 -11.12 -19.09
N THR A 681 -2.59 -10.43 -19.06
CA THR A 681 -2.23 -9.44 -20.09
C THR A 681 -1.80 -10.10 -21.40
N SER A 682 -1.36 -11.37 -21.34
CA SER A 682 -1.01 -12.18 -22.51
C SER A 682 -1.21 -13.66 -22.23
N GLN A 683 -1.51 -14.43 -23.28
CA GLN A 683 -1.62 -15.89 -23.22
C GLN A 683 -0.89 -16.52 -24.40
N THR A 684 -0.39 -17.74 -24.18
CA THR A 684 0.11 -18.62 -25.24
C THR A 684 -0.77 -19.86 -25.25
N VAL A 685 -1.39 -20.16 -26.40
CA VAL A 685 -2.25 -21.33 -26.60
C VAL A 685 -1.77 -22.16 -27.77
N THR A 686 -2.15 -23.43 -27.77
CA THR A 686 -1.99 -24.30 -28.94
C THR A 686 -3.18 -24.12 -29.87
N GLY A 687 -2.96 -24.15 -31.17
CA GLY A 687 -4.00 -24.06 -32.18
C GLY A 687 -5.12 -25.09 -31.91
N GLY A 688 -6.35 -24.64 -31.95
CA GLY A 688 -7.54 -25.40 -31.56
C GLY A 688 -7.97 -25.17 -30.09
N THR A 689 -7.18 -24.47 -29.29
CA THR A 689 -7.54 -24.10 -27.91
C THR A 689 -7.94 -22.62 -27.86
N ASP A 690 -9.04 -22.31 -27.25
CA ASP A 690 -9.50 -20.93 -27.05
C ASP A 690 -8.66 -20.21 -25.98
N ALA A 691 -8.41 -18.91 -26.17
CA ALA A 691 -7.82 -18.05 -25.17
C ALA A 691 -8.90 -17.17 -24.52
N THR A 692 -8.89 -17.07 -23.18
CA THR A 692 -9.89 -16.30 -22.45
C THR A 692 -9.20 -15.27 -21.55
N TYR A 693 -9.62 -14.01 -21.66
CA TYR A 693 -9.17 -12.90 -20.85
C TYR A 693 -10.33 -12.36 -20.02
N THR A 694 -10.05 -11.92 -18.81
CA THR A 694 -10.99 -11.12 -18.04
C THR A 694 -10.69 -9.65 -18.30
N ILE A 695 -11.65 -8.94 -18.85
CA ILE A 695 -11.57 -7.48 -19.07
C ILE A 695 -12.34 -6.81 -17.96
N THR A 696 -11.67 -5.93 -17.22
CA THR A 696 -12.27 -5.20 -16.09
C THR A 696 -12.28 -3.70 -16.39
N ALA A 697 -13.41 -3.05 -16.12
CA ALA A 697 -13.53 -1.60 -16.13
C ALA A 697 -13.31 -1.09 -14.70
N ASN A 698 -12.10 -0.63 -14.41
CA ASN A 698 -11.76 -0.10 -13.08
C ASN A 698 -12.36 1.30 -12.94
N ALA A 699 -13.14 1.51 -11.89
CA ALA A 699 -13.65 2.83 -11.56
C ALA A 699 -12.52 3.70 -10.99
N LEU A 700 -12.41 4.95 -11.44
CA LEU A 700 -11.49 5.97 -10.91
C LEU A 700 -12.34 7.07 -10.26
N ASP A 701 -11.99 7.41 -9.03
CA ASP A 701 -12.65 8.44 -8.21
C ASP A 701 -14.18 8.36 -8.16
N GLY A 702 -14.69 7.15 -7.95
CA GLY A 702 -16.13 6.93 -7.78
C GLY A 702 -16.94 6.93 -9.09
N PHE A 703 -16.30 6.75 -10.25
CA PHE A 703 -17.01 6.56 -11.50
C PHE A 703 -18.01 5.41 -11.42
N ALA A 704 -19.27 5.67 -11.70
CA ALA A 704 -20.37 4.69 -11.61
C ALA A 704 -21.04 4.41 -12.96
N GLY A 705 -20.46 4.89 -14.07
CA GLY A 705 -21.01 4.76 -15.42
C GLY A 705 -20.97 3.33 -15.95
N THR A 706 -21.73 3.11 -17.03
CA THR A 706 -21.68 1.86 -17.79
C THR A 706 -20.64 2.00 -18.90
N VAL A 707 -19.77 1.01 -19.03
CA VAL A 707 -18.71 0.94 -20.05
C VAL A 707 -19.11 -0.06 -21.13
N ASN A 708 -19.22 0.40 -22.38
CA ASN A 708 -19.47 -0.43 -23.53
C ASN A 708 -18.15 -0.87 -24.15
N LEU A 709 -17.99 -2.17 -24.33
CA LEU A 709 -16.75 -2.80 -24.78
C LEU A 709 -16.86 -3.20 -26.26
N SER A 710 -15.81 -2.98 -27.00
CA SER A 710 -15.63 -3.45 -28.37
C SER A 710 -14.18 -3.89 -28.59
N VAL A 711 -13.98 -4.84 -29.50
CA VAL A 711 -12.65 -5.12 -30.02
C VAL A 711 -12.34 -4.08 -31.07
N GLY A 712 -11.21 -3.38 -30.94
CA GLY A 712 -10.79 -2.29 -31.80
C GLY A 712 -11.02 -2.56 -33.29
N THR A 713 -10.27 -2.02 -34.20
CA THR A 713 -10.61 -2.03 -35.64
C THR A 713 -10.82 -3.41 -36.25
N THR A 714 -10.28 -4.49 -35.68
CA THR A 714 -10.57 -5.89 -36.10
C THR A 714 -10.04 -6.92 -35.12
N CYS A 715 -10.84 -7.95 -34.78
CA CYS A 715 -10.29 -9.23 -34.34
C CYS A 715 -9.35 -9.76 -35.44
N PRO A 716 -8.18 -10.33 -35.12
CA PRO A 716 -7.22 -10.82 -36.14
C PRO A 716 -7.88 -11.75 -37.13
N THR A 717 -7.55 -11.59 -38.43
CA THR A 717 -8.13 -12.41 -39.51
C THR A 717 -8.02 -13.92 -39.20
N GLY A 718 -9.13 -14.62 -39.29
CA GLY A 718 -9.21 -16.04 -38.98
C GLY A 718 -9.51 -16.40 -37.54
N LEU A 719 -9.51 -15.42 -36.63
CA LEU A 719 -9.93 -15.55 -35.22
C LEU A 719 -11.31 -14.95 -35.02
N THR A 720 -11.99 -15.37 -33.97
CA THR A 720 -13.27 -14.81 -33.53
C THR A 720 -13.12 -14.32 -32.08
N CYS A 721 -13.42 -13.04 -31.82
CA CYS A 721 -13.35 -12.43 -30.52
C CYS A 721 -14.76 -12.21 -29.97
N THR A 722 -15.11 -12.80 -28.85
CA THR A 722 -16.45 -12.76 -28.27
C THR A 722 -16.40 -12.31 -26.82
N PHE A 723 -17.17 -11.28 -26.47
CA PHE A 723 -17.36 -10.89 -25.08
C PHE A 723 -18.50 -11.67 -24.43
N GLY A 724 -18.36 -12.02 -23.15
CA GLY A 724 -19.45 -12.54 -22.34
C GLY A 724 -20.55 -11.49 -22.13
N SER A 725 -20.15 -10.24 -22.00
CA SER A 725 -21.03 -9.05 -22.05
C SER A 725 -20.28 -7.91 -22.72
N THR A 726 -20.92 -7.22 -23.64
CA THR A 726 -20.39 -6.00 -24.29
C THR A 726 -20.66 -4.73 -23.51
N SER A 727 -21.31 -4.82 -22.35
CA SER A 727 -21.63 -3.69 -21.47
C SER A 727 -21.46 -4.12 -20.02
N ILE A 728 -20.61 -3.42 -19.29
CA ILE A 728 -20.32 -3.69 -17.87
C ILE A 728 -20.41 -2.39 -17.07
N SER A 729 -20.80 -2.49 -15.79
CA SER A 729 -20.72 -1.35 -14.87
C SER A 729 -19.28 -1.08 -14.46
N ALA A 730 -18.99 0.12 -14.04
CA ALA A 730 -17.72 0.45 -13.38
C ALA A 730 -17.45 -0.49 -12.19
N GLY A 731 -16.22 -0.96 -12.05
CA GLY A 731 -15.83 -2.02 -11.12
C GLY A 731 -16.20 -3.43 -11.56
N GLY A 732 -16.97 -3.59 -12.65
CA GLY A 732 -17.38 -4.88 -13.20
C GLY A 732 -16.38 -5.44 -14.20
N SER A 733 -16.53 -6.73 -14.49
CA SER A 733 -15.68 -7.45 -15.46
C SER A 733 -16.50 -8.35 -16.38
N THR A 734 -15.92 -8.71 -17.52
CA THR A 734 -16.47 -9.67 -18.48
C THR A 734 -15.36 -10.51 -19.10
N SER A 735 -15.70 -11.66 -19.63
CA SER A 735 -14.76 -12.47 -20.40
C SER A 735 -14.63 -11.96 -21.83
N LEU A 736 -13.41 -11.97 -22.38
CA LEU A 736 -13.12 -11.91 -23.81
C LEU A 736 -12.55 -13.27 -24.22
N THR A 737 -13.30 -14.02 -25.04
CA THR A 737 -12.87 -15.32 -25.56
C THR A 737 -12.44 -15.17 -27.01
N ILE A 738 -11.24 -15.67 -27.33
CA ILE A 738 -10.67 -15.70 -28.66
C ILE A 738 -10.65 -17.13 -29.13
N SER A 739 -11.45 -17.46 -30.17
CA SER A 739 -11.59 -18.76 -30.74
C SER A 739 -11.15 -18.78 -32.22
N GLY A 740 -11.17 -19.95 -32.85
CA GLY A 740 -10.70 -20.12 -34.23
C GLY A 740 -9.19 -20.27 -34.36
N THR A 741 -8.49 -20.51 -33.28
CA THR A 741 -7.03 -20.63 -33.22
C THR A 741 -6.47 -21.80 -34.06
N ASN A 742 -7.31 -22.76 -34.44
CA ASN A 742 -6.95 -23.85 -35.35
C ASN A 742 -6.60 -23.38 -36.77
N SER A 743 -7.02 -22.17 -37.16
CA SER A 743 -6.67 -21.58 -38.48
C SER A 743 -5.21 -21.09 -38.53
N VAL A 744 -4.51 -21.06 -37.41
CA VAL A 744 -3.13 -20.57 -37.33
C VAL A 744 -2.17 -21.73 -37.58
N SER A 745 -1.56 -21.75 -38.75
CA SER A 745 -0.66 -22.85 -39.20
C SER A 745 0.81 -22.65 -38.79
N THR A 746 1.20 -21.45 -38.36
CA THR A 746 2.56 -21.12 -37.91
C THR A 746 2.46 -20.34 -36.59
N SER A 747 3.48 -20.45 -35.74
CA SER A 747 3.49 -19.68 -34.50
C SER A 747 3.33 -18.19 -34.81
N SER A 748 2.28 -17.61 -34.30
CA SER A 748 1.89 -16.22 -34.57
C SER A 748 1.48 -15.50 -33.26
N THR A 749 1.90 -14.21 -33.14
CA THR A 749 1.55 -13.36 -32.03
C THR A 749 0.60 -12.27 -32.51
N PHE A 750 -0.46 -12.05 -31.76
CA PHE A 750 -1.48 -11.05 -32.02
C PHE A 750 -1.63 -10.14 -30.83
N THR A 751 -1.92 -8.87 -31.07
CA THR A 751 -2.35 -7.91 -30.05
C THR A 751 -3.81 -7.53 -30.32
N ILE A 752 -4.68 -7.88 -29.40
CA ILE A 752 -6.10 -7.58 -29.47
C ILE A 752 -6.36 -6.34 -28.61
N THR A 753 -6.73 -5.24 -29.23
CA THR A 753 -7.06 -4.00 -28.55
C THR A 753 -8.53 -3.99 -28.19
N VAL A 754 -8.82 -3.97 -26.91
CA VAL A 754 -10.18 -3.76 -26.38
C VAL A 754 -10.39 -2.29 -26.11
N THR A 755 -11.44 -1.73 -26.65
CA THR A 755 -11.88 -0.35 -26.44
C THR A 755 -13.11 -0.34 -25.58
N GLY A 756 -13.10 0.46 -24.50
CA GLY A 756 -14.26 0.75 -23.67
C GLY A 756 -14.68 2.20 -23.86
N THR A 757 -15.98 2.41 -23.95
CA THR A 757 -16.58 3.75 -24.10
C THR A 757 -17.67 3.98 -23.07
N SER A 758 -17.73 5.18 -22.49
CA SER A 758 -18.81 5.63 -21.62
C SER A 758 -19.03 7.12 -21.82
N GLY A 759 -20.13 7.50 -22.48
CA GLY A 759 -20.34 8.87 -22.90
C GLY A 759 -19.23 9.35 -23.84
N ALA A 760 -18.52 10.41 -23.46
CA ALA A 760 -17.38 10.94 -24.21
C ALA A 760 -16.05 10.23 -23.90
N LEU A 761 -15.99 9.45 -22.82
CA LEU A 761 -14.77 8.77 -22.39
C LEU A 761 -14.48 7.56 -23.27
N THR A 762 -13.22 7.39 -23.62
CA THR A 762 -12.74 6.25 -24.42
C THR A 762 -11.37 5.81 -23.92
N HIS A 763 -11.27 4.58 -23.46
CA HIS A 763 -10.03 3.97 -23.01
C HIS A 763 -9.78 2.63 -23.69
N THR A 764 -8.54 2.20 -23.76
CA THR A 764 -8.15 0.96 -24.40
C THR A 764 -7.25 0.13 -23.52
N VAL A 765 -7.31 -1.20 -23.70
CA VAL A 765 -6.37 -2.15 -23.13
C VAL A 765 -5.99 -3.21 -24.16
N ASN A 766 -4.77 -3.69 -24.12
CA ASN A 766 -4.29 -4.73 -25.00
C ASN A 766 -4.30 -6.10 -24.33
N ALA A 767 -4.78 -7.12 -25.05
CA ALA A 767 -4.65 -8.53 -24.73
C ALA A 767 -3.71 -9.19 -25.74
N GLY A 768 -2.57 -9.69 -25.29
CA GLY A 768 -1.58 -10.36 -26.12
C GLY A 768 -1.91 -11.84 -26.30
N LEU A 769 -1.91 -12.36 -27.51
CA LEU A 769 -2.16 -13.76 -27.82
C LEU A 769 -1.04 -14.33 -28.68
N THR A 770 -0.38 -15.40 -28.22
CA THR A 770 0.51 -16.22 -29.03
C THR A 770 -0.17 -17.54 -29.28
N VAL A 771 -0.34 -17.92 -30.57
CA VAL A 771 -0.89 -19.21 -30.97
C VAL A 771 0.25 -20.03 -31.58
N ASN A 772 0.57 -21.13 -30.92
CA ASN A 772 1.49 -22.11 -31.48
C ASN A 772 0.71 -23.17 -32.27
N PRO A 773 1.18 -23.64 -33.43
CA PRO A 773 0.55 -24.76 -34.13
C PRO A 773 0.49 -25.98 -33.20
N PRO A 774 -0.53 -26.84 -33.35
CA PRO A 774 -0.54 -28.09 -32.62
C PRO A 774 0.75 -28.88 -32.92
N PRO A 775 1.31 -29.60 -31.96
CA PRO A 775 2.49 -30.43 -32.23
C PRO A 775 2.19 -31.44 -33.30
N PRO A 776 3.15 -31.70 -34.19
CA PRO A 776 2.99 -32.72 -35.24
C PRO A 776 2.63 -34.10 -34.64
N ASP A 777 1.53 -34.70 -35.14
CA ASP A 777 1.03 -35.98 -34.65
C ASP A 777 0.32 -36.74 -35.82
N PHE A 778 0.00 -38.00 -35.63
CA PHE A 778 -0.76 -38.78 -36.58
C PHE A 778 -1.76 -39.72 -35.89
N SER A 779 -2.73 -40.19 -36.60
CA SER A 779 -3.62 -41.25 -36.14
C SER A 779 -3.66 -42.43 -37.13
N LEU A 780 -4.04 -43.62 -36.65
CA LEU A 780 -4.17 -44.81 -37.44
C LEU A 780 -5.63 -45.24 -37.56
N SER A 781 -5.99 -45.69 -38.74
CA SER A 781 -7.22 -46.44 -38.97
C SER A 781 -6.94 -47.59 -39.91
N ALA A 782 -7.74 -48.66 -39.90
CA ALA A 782 -7.57 -49.76 -40.77
C ALA A 782 -8.92 -50.25 -41.31
N THR A 783 -8.93 -50.65 -42.63
CA THR A 783 -10.16 -51.11 -43.29
C THR A 783 -9.85 -52.31 -44.17
N PRO A 784 -10.74 -53.26 -44.26
CA PRO A 784 -11.99 -53.39 -43.50
C PRO A 784 -11.75 -53.69 -42.03
N PRO A 785 -12.73 -53.46 -41.08
CA PRO A 785 -12.55 -53.72 -39.65
C PRO A 785 -12.42 -55.25 -39.35
N SER A 786 -12.85 -56.14 -40.28
CA SER A 786 -12.76 -57.59 -40.09
C SER A 786 -12.64 -58.30 -41.42
N GLN A 787 -11.93 -59.43 -41.41
CA GLN A 787 -11.81 -60.36 -42.52
C GLN A 787 -11.98 -61.78 -41.99
N THR A 788 -12.56 -62.60 -42.83
CA THR A 788 -12.67 -64.02 -42.58
C THR A 788 -11.91 -64.81 -43.69
N VAL A 789 -11.07 -65.75 -43.30
CA VAL A 789 -10.22 -66.55 -44.19
C VAL A 789 -10.26 -68.01 -43.79
N THR A 790 -9.91 -68.87 -44.77
CA THR A 790 -9.65 -70.28 -44.49
C THR A 790 -8.13 -70.50 -44.27
N PRO A 791 -7.74 -71.47 -43.43
CA PRO A 791 -6.32 -71.76 -43.23
C PRO A 791 -5.57 -71.92 -44.56
N GLY A 792 -4.39 -71.29 -44.66
CA GLY A 792 -3.58 -71.29 -45.88
C GLY A 792 -3.89 -70.11 -46.83
N THR A 793 -4.80 -69.17 -46.48
CA THR A 793 -5.13 -68.02 -47.32
C THR A 793 -4.74 -66.74 -46.64
N ALA A 794 -4.72 -65.65 -47.36
CA ALA A 794 -4.34 -64.32 -46.83
C ALA A 794 -5.53 -63.38 -46.70
N ALA A 795 -5.51 -62.55 -45.64
CA ALA A 795 -6.35 -61.38 -45.45
C ALA A 795 -5.56 -60.12 -45.73
N THR A 796 -6.19 -59.09 -46.28
CA THR A 796 -5.54 -57.82 -46.58
C THR A 796 -6.35 -56.66 -45.90
N TYR A 797 -5.66 -55.79 -45.19
CA TYR A 797 -6.22 -54.60 -44.61
C TYR A 797 -5.44 -53.38 -45.12
N THR A 798 -6.14 -52.33 -45.43
CA THR A 798 -5.50 -51.05 -45.74
C THR A 798 -5.39 -50.24 -44.47
N VAL A 799 -4.19 -49.95 -44.00
CA VAL A 799 -3.89 -49.10 -42.86
C VAL A 799 -3.71 -47.68 -43.38
N THR A 800 -4.47 -46.73 -42.82
CA THR A 800 -4.40 -45.33 -43.19
C THR A 800 -3.75 -44.57 -42.05
N ILE A 801 -2.76 -43.75 -42.38
CA ILE A 801 -2.08 -42.80 -41.48
C ILE A 801 -2.67 -41.44 -41.80
N ALA A 802 -3.34 -40.82 -40.82
CA ALA A 802 -3.91 -39.48 -40.96
C ALA A 802 -3.04 -38.50 -40.19
N PRO A 803 -2.24 -37.66 -40.87
CA PRO A 803 -1.38 -36.66 -40.20
C PRO A 803 -2.19 -35.52 -39.64
N SER A 804 -1.70 -34.96 -38.51
CA SER A 804 -2.21 -33.75 -37.87
C SER A 804 -1.05 -32.88 -37.42
N GLY A 805 -1.30 -31.63 -37.11
CA GLY A 805 -0.28 -30.68 -36.60
C GLY A 805 0.94 -30.49 -37.51
N GLY A 806 0.77 -30.71 -38.82
CA GLY A 806 1.88 -30.61 -39.80
C GLY A 806 2.83 -31.81 -39.80
N PHE A 807 2.39 -32.97 -39.31
CA PHE A 807 3.18 -34.19 -39.33
C PHE A 807 3.51 -34.63 -40.78
N THR A 808 4.77 -34.82 -41.07
CA THR A 808 5.30 -35.28 -42.37
C THR A 808 6.21 -36.51 -42.23
N GLY A 809 6.29 -37.04 -41.02
CA GLY A 809 7.18 -38.14 -40.69
C GLY A 809 6.78 -39.49 -41.34
N ASN A 810 7.73 -40.39 -41.51
CA ASN A 810 7.48 -41.78 -41.88
C ASN A 810 7.01 -42.54 -40.62
N VAL A 811 5.97 -43.37 -40.79
CA VAL A 811 5.44 -44.22 -39.73
C VAL A 811 5.84 -45.67 -40.00
N THR A 812 6.58 -46.25 -39.09
CA THR A 812 6.91 -47.68 -39.12
C THR A 812 5.75 -48.47 -38.52
N LEU A 813 5.19 -49.40 -39.28
CA LEU A 813 4.05 -50.21 -38.89
C LEU A 813 4.49 -51.61 -38.41
N ASN A 814 3.84 -52.04 -37.35
CA ASN A 814 3.97 -53.42 -36.85
C ASN A 814 2.59 -53.93 -36.44
N ALA A 815 2.43 -55.24 -36.31
CA ALA A 815 1.19 -55.82 -35.80
C ALA A 815 1.46 -56.96 -34.80
N SER A 816 0.51 -57.19 -33.92
CA SER A 816 0.54 -58.26 -32.92
C SER A 816 -0.87 -58.83 -32.72
N GLY A 817 -1.00 -59.89 -31.93
CA GLY A 817 -2.28 -60.55 -31.64
C GLY A 817 -2.70 -61.64 -32.54
N PHE A 818 -1.83 -62.10 -33.44
CA PHE A 818 -2.11 -63.20 -34.38
C PHE A 818 -1.70 -64.61 -33.82
N PRO A 819 -2.40 -65.66 -34.22
CA PRO A 819 -2.11 -67.00 -33.75
C PRO A 819 -0.80 -67.61 -34.42
N SER A 820 -0.34 -68.73 -33.88
CA SER A 820 0.82 -69.41 -34.39
C SER A 820 0.62 -69.79 -35.88
N GLY A 821 1.68 -69.70 -36.69
CA GLY A 821 1.65 -70.02 -38.11
C GLY A 821 1.14 -68.91 -39.03
N VAL A 822 0.96 -67.70 -38.50
CA VAL A 822 0.59 -66.52 -39.29
C VAL A 822 1.82 -65.62 -39.49
N THR A 823 1.95 -65.11 -40.69
CA THR A 823 2.94 -64.08 -41.06
C THR A 823 2.22 -62.80 -41.44
N VAL A 824 2.78 -61.62 -41.00
CA VAL A 824 2.23 -60.33 -41.36
C VAL A 824 3.29 -59.50 -42.05
N GLY A 825 2.91 -58.84 -43.11
CA GLY A 825 3.74 -57.91 -43.86
C GLY A 825 2.99 -56.62 -44.16
N PHE A 826 3.73 -55.49 -44.19
CA PHE A 826 3.21 -54.19 -44.57
C PHE A 826 3.92 -53.68 -45.81
N SER A 827 3.17 -53.07 -46.74
CA SER A 827 3.76 -52.50 -47.96
C SER A 827 2.98 -51.25 -48.40
N PRO A 828 3.64 -50.06 -48.43
CA PRO A 828 5.00 -49.74 -47.97
C PRO A 828 5.15 -49.76 -46.44
N ASN A 829 6.37 -50.05 -45.99
CA ASN A 829 6.71 -49.88 -44.55
C ASN A 829 8.20 -49.50 -44.43
N PRO A 830 8.57 -48.31 -43.93
CA PRO A 830 7.64 -47.28 -43.39
C PRO A 830 6.70 -46.68 -44.44
N ALA A 831 5.58 -46.04 -43.96
CA ALA A 831 4.58 -45.38 -44.79
C ALA A 831 4.31 -43.96 -44.34
N THR A 832 3.86 -43.09 -45.26
CA THR A 832 3.50 -41.70 -44.97
C THR A 832 1.99 -41.42 -45.03
N SER A 833 1.23 -42.32 -45.71
CA SER A 833 -0.22 -42.12 -45.85
C SER A 833 -1.01 -43.43 -45.72
N THR A 834 -0.68 -44.44 -46.51
CA THR A 834 -1.35 -45.74 -46.47
C THR A 834 -0.34 -46.86 -46.60
N SER A 835 -0.68 -48.02 -46.02
CA SER A 835 0.07 -49.25 -46.16
C SER A 835 -0.88 -50.44 -46.19
N ASN A 836 -0.66 -51.39 -47.07
CA ASN A 836 -1.42 -52.62 -47.09
C ASN A 836 -0.79 -53.66 -46.16
N MET A 837 -1.54 -54.01 -45.11
CA MET A 837 -1.21 -55.08 -44.17
C MET A 837 -1.72 -56.41 -44.81
N THR A 838 -0.84 -57.30 -45.13
CA THR A 838 -1.19 -58.64 -45.56
C THR A 838 -0.92 -59.62 -44.45
N VAL A 839 -1.97 -60.36 -44.04
CA VAL A 839 -1.93 -61.39 -42.99
C VAL A 839 -2.08 -62.74 -43.66
N THR A 840 -1.02 -63.49 -43.75
CA THR A 840 -1.03 -64.83 -44.41
C THR A 840 -1.12 -65.95 -43.37
N THR A 841 -2.17 -66.72 -43.40
CA THR A 841 -2.35 -67.88 -42.51
C THR A 841 -1.69 -69.14 -43.08
N GLY A 842 -1.08 -69.94 -42.23
CA GLY A 842 -0.62 -71.33 -42.62
C GLY A 842 -1.78 -72.30 -42.69
N THR A 843 -1.57 -73.40 -43.33
CA THR A 843 -2.58 -74.49 -43.45
C THR A 843 -2.97 -75.13 -42.13
N SER A 844 -2.12 -74.97 -41.09
CA SER A 844 -2.36 -75.41 -39.71
C SER A 844 -2.74 -74.30 -38.74
N THR A 845 -3.06 -73.12 -39.23
CA THR A 845 -3.48 -72.03 -38.34
C THR A 845 -4.77 -72.37 -37.63
N PRO A 846 -4.85 -72.30 -36.31
CA PRO A 846 -6.06 -72.66 -35.59
C PRO A 846 -7.28 -71.77 -35.96
N GLY A 847 -8.44 -72.45 -36.09
CA GLY A 847 -9.72 -71.68 -36.24
C GLY A 847 -10.05 -70.84 -35.05
N GLY A 848 -10.57 -69.65 -35.30
CA GLY A 848 -10.95 -68.67 -34.18
C GLY A 848 -10.96 -67.29 -34.70
N THR A 849 -11.43 -66.35 -33.81
CA THR A 849 -11.43 -64.92 -34.09
C THR A 849 -10.31 -64.26 -33.29
N TYR A 850 -9.44 -63.55 -33.98
CA TYR A 850 -8.25 -62.91 -33.43
C TYR A 850 -8.33 -61.40 -33.61
N THR A 851 -8.09 -60.61 -32.50
CA THR A 851 -7.94 -59.16 -32.59
C THR A 851 -6.47 -58.83 -32.88
N LEU A 852 -6.24 -58.25 -34.04
CA LEU A 852 -4.92 -57.82 -34.48
C LEU A 852 -4.73 -56.37 -34.10
N THR A 853 -3.73 -56.06 -33.30
CA THR A 853 -3.34 -54.70 -32.94
C THR A 853 -2.24 -54.22 -33.85
N ILE A 854 -2.54 -53.20 -34.64
CA ILE A 854 -1.61 -52.54 -35.55
C ILE A 854 -1.02 -51.35 -34.79
N THR A 855 0.29 -51.29 -34.66
CA THR A 855 1.04 -50.24 -34.01
C THR A 855 1.87 -49.47 -35.04
N GLY A 856 1.73 -48.16 -35.06
CA GLY A 856 2.57 -47.27 -35.86
C GLY A 856 3.46 -46.42 -34.96
N THR A 857 4.72 -46.31 -35.31
CA THR A 857 5.72 -45.53 -34.58
C THR A 857 6.45 -44.57 -35.51
N SER A 858 6.64 -43.33 -35.04
CA SER A 858 7.45 -42.31 -35.70
C SER A 858 8.18 -41.46 -34.68
N GLY A 859 9.47 -41.69 -34.47
CA GLY A 859 10.22 -41.09 -33.37
C GLY A 859 9.62 -41.49 -32.01
N ALA A 860 9.20 -40.54 -31.19
CA ALA A 860 8.56 -40.77 -29.90
C ALA A 860 7.03 -41.02 -29.99
N LEU A 861 6.42 -40.75 -31.14
CA LEU A 861 4.98 -40.90 -31.32
C LEU A 861 4.65 -42.40 -31.57
N THR A 862 3.60 -42.87 -30.89
CA THR A 862 3.13 -44.25 -31.01
C THR A 862 1.60 -44.26 -30.93
N HIS A 863 0.97 -44.77 -31.97
CA HIS A 863 -0.47 -44.96 -32.08
C HIS A 863 -0.85 -46.38 -32.46
N THR A 864 -2.05 -46.80 -32.09
CA THR A 864 -2.53 -48.12 -32.35
C THR A 864 -3.94 -48.10 -32.95
N THR A 865 -4.23 -49.11 -33.78
CA THR A 865 -5.59 -49.43 -34.23
C THR A 865 -5.78 -50.94 -34.24
N THR A 866 -7.00 -51.41 -34.27
CA THR A 866 -7.28 -52.85 -34.25
C THR A 866 -8.17 -53.26 -35.39
N VAL A 867 -7.93 -54.47 -35.90
CA VAL A 867 -8.81 -55.19 -36.87
C VAL A 867 -9.05 -56.60 -36.37
N SER A 868 -10.09 -57.27 -36.87
CA SER A 868 -10.43 -58.63 -36.52
C SER A 868 -10.13 -59.58 -37.68
N LEU A 869 -9.43 -60.70 -37.41
CA LEU A 869 -9.22 -61.79 -38.32
C LEU A 869 -9.97 -63.01 -37.81
N THR A 870 -10.91 -63.51 -38.58
CA THR A 870 -11.56 -64.82 -38.32
C THR A 870 -10.97 -65.88 -39.24
N VAL A 871 -10.41 -66.93 -38.66
CA VAL A 871 -9.91 -68.09 -39.38
C VAL A 871 -10.94 -69.19 -39.21
N ASN A 872 -11.48 -69.61 -40.30
CA ASN A 872 -12.44 -70.76 -40.26
C ASN A 872 -11.78 -71.98 -39.67
N SER A 873 -12.50 -72.80 -38.96
CA SER A 873 -12.01 -74.09 -38.51
C SER A 873 -11.78 -75.02 -39.70
N GLN A 874 -10.66 -75.78 -39.75
CA GLN A 874 -10.41 -76.80 -40.75
C GLN A 874 -11.45 -77.89 -40.59
N PRO A 875 -12.05 -78.40 -41.69
CA PRO A 875 -12.97 -79.49 -41.61
C PRO A 875 -12.29 -80.76 -41.07
N ASP A 876 -12.84 -81.39 -40.06
CA ASP A 876 -12.32 -82.59 -39.42
C ASP A 876 -13.48 -83.41 -38.85
N PHE A 877 -13.23 -84.60 -38.43
CA PHE A 877 -14.21 -85.45 -37.78
C PHE A 877 -13.54 -86.35 -36.71
N SER A 878 -14.32 -86.78 -35.78
CA SER A 878 -13.95 -87.75 -34.76
C SER A 878 -14.86 -88.96 -34.83
N LEU A 879 -14.34 -90.10 -34.36
CA LEU A 879 -15.10 -91.43 -34.37
C LEU A 879 -15.31 -91.85 -32.90
N SER A 880 -16.49 -92.34 -32.59
CA SER A 880 -16.78 -93.05 -31.37
C SER A 880 -17.63 -94.32 -31.65
N ALA A 881 -17.49 -95.33 -30.89
CA ALA A 881 -18.30 -96.54 -30.96
C ALA A 881 -19.04 -96.84 -29.68
N THR A 882 -20.29 -97.23 -29.85
CA THR A 882 -21.18 -97.63 -28.76
C THR A 882 -21.92 -98.92 -29.01
N PRO A 883 -22.04 -99.87 -28.08
CA PRO A 883 -21.34 -99.87 -26.79
C PRO A 883 -19.87 -100.05 -26.90
N PRO A 884 -18.97 -99.71 -25.96
CA PRO A 884 -17.51 -99.81 -26.04
C PRO A 884 -17.06 -101.30 -26.05
N SER A 885 -17.87 -102.19 -25.62
CA SER A 885 -17.59 -103.68 -25.63
C SER A 885 -18.94 -104.46 -25.67
N GLN A 886 -18.84 -105.67 -26.28
CA GLN A 886 -19.93 -106.65 -26.34
C GLN A 886 -19.42 -108.04 -26.06
N THR A 887 -20.24 -108.90 -25.39
CA THR A 887 -19.97 -110.26 -25.16
C THR A 887 -20.98 -111.08 -25.94
N VAL A 888 -20.54 -111.98 -26.79
CA VAL A 888 -21.42 -112.82 -27.63
C VAL A 888 -20.97 -114.27 -27.57
N THR A 889 -21.94 -115.20 -27.76
CA THR A 889 -21.63 -116.64 -27.92
C THR A 889 -21.14 -116.91 -29.34
N ALA A 890 -20.18 -117.86 -29.49
CA ALA A 890 -19.65 -118.21 -30.82
C ALA A 890 -20.79 -118.62 -31.79
N GLY A 891 -20.78 -117.98 -32.98
CA GLY A 891 -21.79 -118.17 -34.00
C GLY A 891 -22.93 -117.14 -33.95
N SER A 892 -22.91 -116.18 -32.96
CA SER A 892 -23.88 -115.09 -32.86
C SER A 892 -23.27 -113.78 -33.40
N ASN A 893 -24.14 -112.92 -33.88
CA ASN A 893 -23.80 -111.63 -34.34
C ASN A 893 -23.89 -110.56 -33.30
N THR A 894 -23.14 -109.51 -33.34
CA THR A 894 -23.25 -108.31 -32.52
C THR A 894 -23.11 -107.09 -33.40
N THR A 895 -23.66 -105.98 -32.90
CA THR A 895 -23.60 -104.68 -33.58
C THR A 895 -23.06 -103.60 -32.67
N TYR A 896 -22.27 -102.68 -33.22
CA TYR A 896 -21.83 -101.47 -32.64
C TYR A 896 -22.31 -100.29 -33.51
N THR A 897 -22.75 -99.23 -32.88
CA THR A 897 -23.03 -98.02 -33.59
C THR A 897 -21.76 -97.12 -33.60
N VAL A 898 -21.20 -96.87 -34.75
CA VAL A 898 -20.11 -95.98 -34.94
C VAL A 898 -20.66 -94.62 -35.30
N THR A 899 -20.35 -93.59 -34.44
CA THR A 899 -20.81 -92.24 -34.68
C THR A 899 -19.67 -91.39 -35.21
N ILE A 900 -19.88 -90.69 -36.28
CA ILE A 900 -19.01 -89.65 -36.86
C ILE A 900 -19.48 -88.31 -36.35
N THR A 901 -18.66 -87.63 -35.61
CA THR A 901 -18.98 -86.29 -35.14
C THR A 901 -18.17 -85.29 -35.98
N PRO A 902 -18.82 -84.64 -36.95
CA PRO A 902 -18.10 -83.65 -37.78
C PRO A 902 -17.77 -82.39 -36.98
N SER A 903 -16.68 -81.81 -37.32
CA SER A 903 -16.23 -80.46 -36.79
C SER A 903 -15.71 -79.62 -37.94
N GLY A 904 -15.58 -78.27 -37.74
CA GLY A 904 -15.04 -77.36 -38.77
C GLY A 904 -15.78 -77.38 -40.13
N GLY A 905 -17.06 -77.75 -40.15
CA GLY A 905 -17.82 -77.84 -41.45
C GLY A 905 -17.58 -79.09 -42.28
N PHE A 906 -16.97 -80.14 -41.70
CA PHE A 906 -16.81 -81.44 -42.40
C PHE A 906 -18.17 -82.02 -42.75
N SER A 907 -18.31 -82.36 -44.08
CA SER A 907 -19.58 -82.89 -44.57
C SER A 907 -19.39 -84.13 -45.52
N ALA A 908 -18.16 -84.51 -45.70
CA ALA A 908 -17.82 -85.67 -46.63
C ALA A 908 -18.18 -86.99 -45.96
N GLY A 909 -18.45 -88.02 -46.81
CA GLY A 909 -18.64 -89.34 -46.32
C GLY A 909 -17.34 -89.96 -45.84
N VAL A 910 -17.43 -90.60 -44.68
CA VAL A 910 -16.26 -91.29 -44.08
C VAL A 910 -16.33 -92.74 -44.36
N ASN A 911 -15.30 -93.30 -45.02
CA ASN A 911 -15.20 -94.73 -45.21
C ASN A 911 -14.72 -95.41 -43.93
N LEU A 912 -15.56 -96.27 -43.36
CA LEU A 912 -15.27 -97.00 -42.15
C LEU A 912 -14.67 -98.42 -42.48
N SER A 913 -13.72 -98.79 -41.68
CA SER A 913 -13.12 -100.10 -41.66
C SER A 913 -12.81 -100.52 -40.24
N VAL A 914 -12.77 -101.77 -39.97
CA VAL A 914 -12.39 -102.31 -38.68
C VAL A 914 -11.24 -103.31 -38.85
N SER A 915 -10.34 -103.37 -37.94
CA SER A 915 -9.23 -104.33 -37.88
C SER A 915 -9.23 -105.00 -36.48
N GLY A 916 -8.48 -106.12 -36.39
CA GLY A 916 -8.34 -106.87 -35.15
C GLY A 916 -9.46 -107.84 -34.87
N LEU A 917 -10.26 -108.20 -35.88
CA LEU A 917 -11.34 -109.20 -35.73
C LEU A 917 -10.73 -110.57 -35.46
N PRO A 918 -11.42 -111.36 -34.56
CA PRO A 918 -11.04 -112.79 -34.35
C PRO A 918 -11.09 -113.65 -35.64
N SER A 919 -10.27 -114.70 -35.69
CA SER A 919 -10.26 -115.57 -36.88
C SER A 919 -11.67 -116.17 -37.12
N GLY A 920 -12.15 -116.04 -38.35
CA GLY A 920 -13.44 -116.47 -38.77
C GLY A 920 -14.61 -115.47 -38.60
N ALA A 921 -14.33 -114.28 -38.01
CA ALA A 921 -15.33 -113.23 -37.88
C ALA A 921 -15.28 -112.29 -39.10
N THR A 922 -16.45 -111.84 -39.53
CA THR A 922 -16.58 -110.86 -40.63
C THR A 922 -17.29 -109.62 -40.12
N SER A 923 -16.97 -108.47 -40.71
CA SER A 923 -17.66 -107.20 -40.31
C SER A 923 -18.17 -106.47 -41.55
N GLY A 924 -19.17 -105.68 -41.31
CA GLY A 924 -19.70 -104.79 -42.36
C GLY A 924 -20.22 -103.51 -41.67
N PHE A 925 -20.14 -102.43 -42.39
CA PHE A 925 -20.71 -101.17 -41.98
C PHE A 925 -21.89 -100.81 -42.88
N SER A 926 -22.94 -100.32 -42.33
CA SER A 926 -24.08 -99.75 -43.08
C SER A 926 -24.74 -98.57 -42.39
N PRO A 927 -24.71 -97.39 -43.05
CA PRO A 927 -24.11 -97.16 -44.37
C PRO A 927 -22.57 -97.05 -44.31
N ASN A 928 -21.89 -97.26 -45.50
CA ASN A 928 -20.47 -97.03 -45.68
C ASN A 928 -20.21 -96.67 -47.17
N PRO A 929 -19.80 -95.42 -47.48
CA PRO A 929 -19.41 -94.38 -46.53
C PRO A 929 -20.58 -93.87 -45.73
N ALA A 930 -20.29 -93.43 -44.49
CA ALA A 930 -21.26 -92.80 -43.53
C ALA A 930 -21.01 -91.34 -43.34
N THR A 931 -22.07 -90.47 -43.10
CA THR A 931 -22.02 -89.06 -42.79
C THR A 931 -22.49 -88.79 -41.38
N GLY A 932 -22.89 -89.83 -40.64
CA GLY A 932 -23.40 -89.71 -39.25
C GLY A 932 -23.05 -91.01 -38.52
N SER A 933 -24.11 -91.76 -38.09
CA SER A 933 -23.88 -93.07 -37.45
C SER A 933 -23.94 -94.28 -38.47
N SER A 934 -23.10 -95.23 -38.26
CA SER A 934 -23.10 -96.48 -39.03
C SER A 934 -23.03 -97.70 -38.14
#